data_f14aff461678668d2d8dd25d211b03a5
#
_entry.id   f14aff461678668d2d8dd25d211b03a5
#
_cell.length_a   1.000
_cell.length_b   1.000
_cell.length_c   1.000
_cell.angle_alpha   90.00
_cell.angle_beta   90.00
_cell.angle_gamma   90.00
#
_symmetry.space_group_name_H-M   'P 1'
#
loop_
_entity.id
_entity.type
_entity.pdbx_description
1 polymer ?
#
loop_
_entity_poly.entity_id
_entity_poly.type
_entity_poly.pdbx_seq_one_letter_code
_entity_poly.pdbx_strand_id
1 'polypeptide(L)'
;MTNENTVNYKEIIDGYISEADWRVKENSSVNYSLGGLILGNSGAMTASYWLNNVFDKESADAHINGDIHIHDLSMLSPYCAGWSLKQLIEEGLNGVESKIASAPAKHFSTICNQIVNFLGILQNEWAGAQAFSSVDTLLAPFIKKDNLSYEQVKQSVQNLVFGLNVSSRWGCQCPFTNFTFDWTVPDDLSELPAIVGGEEQGFKYKDCKKEMDMFNKAFLEVMIEGDANGREFAYPIPTYSITKEFDWEETENNKLLFEMAAKYGTPYFSNYVNSDMRPSDIRSMCCRLRLDLNELRRKNGGFFGSGDKTGSVCVVTINMPRLAYKSNDIIDFFNSLDKMMDISARVIEERRAFLTDLMAKNLFPYTKRYLGNFDNHFSTIGLIGMNEACMNANWIKKNLTDKKAQDFTESVLNHMRNRLVIYQEKYGHLFNLEATPAESTTYRFGKKDKELYPDIITASEETPYYTNSSHLPVNATEDIFDALDIQDKFQPLYTSGTVFHAFLGEKLPNWKSAMELVRKIAENYKLPYFTLSPTYSVCKKHGYIEGEVYECPQCHEKTEVYSRITGYYRPVQNWNKGKAQEFKDRKTYEIEKKNSLSSSLNNQSKEKETENKENNRESTLEIIDDFHPFIQTEEKEKEEQKEDKKEKLEGQEVFEDIFTEELPSNLFIITTPTCPKCKVVKNKLKNKGIRFTELDGTEENYFTKTYHIKAAPCLIEKKGEYVTITRELADILRKIDLL
;
A
#
# COMPACT_ATOMS: atom_id res chain seq x y z
N MET A 1 30.83 -10.79 11.46
CA MET A 1 29.98 -9.82 10.75
C MET A 1 30.46 -9.78 9.32
N THR A 2 29.69 -10.33 8.39
CA THR A 2 29.92 -10.10 6.97
C THR A 2 29.75 -8.62 6.73
N ASN A 3 30.80 -7.98 6.23
CA ASN A 3 30.73 -6.61 5.77
C ASN A 3 29.78 -6.60 4.57
N GLU A 4 28.57 -6.06 4.68
CA GLU A 4 27.57 -6.03 3.59
C GLU A 4 28.11 -5.36 2.32
N ASN A 5 29.26 -4.70 2.42
CA ASN A 5 29.98 -4.06 1.32
C ASN A 5 30.96 -4.98 0.58
N THR A 6 31.25 -6.19 1.08
CA THR A 6 32.18 -7.10 0.46
C THR A 6 31.57 -8.49 0.26
N VAL A 7 31.65 -9.00 -0.96
CA VAL A 7 31.14 -10.34 -1.32
C VAL A 7 32.18 -11.39 -0.98
N ASN A 8 31.97 -12.13 0.11
CA ASN A 8 32.73 -13.33 0.41
C ASN A 8 31.95 -14.56 -0.07
N TYR A 9 32.26 -15.01 -1.30
CA TYR A 9 31.56 -16.12 -1.96
C TYR A 9 31.57 -17.42 -1.13
N LYS A 10 32.69 -17.72 -0.45
CA LYS A 10 32.77 -18.94 0.38
C LYS A 10 31.78 -18.89 1.56
N GLU A 11 31.77 -17.79 2.27
CA GLU A 11 30.89 -17.61 3.43
C GLU A 11 29.41 -17.64 3.03
N ILE A 12 29.06 -17.07 1.87
CA ILE A 12 27.69 -17.05 1.34
C ILE A 12 27.25 -18.48 1.00
N ILE A 13 28.10 -19.24 0.26
CA ILE A 13 27.78 -20.60 -0.15
C ILE A 13 27.73 -21.54 1.06
N ASP A 14 28.73 -21.51 1.91
CA ASP A 14 28.79 -22.36 3.11
C ASP A 14 27.62 -22.03 4.09
N GLY A 15 27.30 -20.74 4.23
CA GLY A 15 26.18 -20.27 5.06
C GLY A 15 24.82 -20.74 4.53
N TYR A 16 24.64 -20.78 3.21
CA TYR A 16 23.44 -21.32 2.59
C TYR A 16 23.34 -22.85 2.78
N ILE A 17 24.41 -23.58 2.44
CA ILE A 17 24.43 -25.04 2.52
C ILE A 17 24.21 -25.55 3.95
N SER A 18 24.78 -24.87 4.93
CA SER A 18 24.64 -25.23 6.36
C SER A 18 23.35 -24.69 7.01
N GLU A 19 22.53 -23.94 6.28
CA GLU A 19 21.38 -23.19 6.80
C GLU A 19 21.71 -22.32 8.03
N ALA A 20 23.00 -21.93 8.20
CA ALA A 20 23.44 -21.13 9.34
C ALA A 20 23.09 -19.64 9.19
N ASP A 21 22.98 -19.15 7.96
CA ASP A 21 22.58 -17.77 7.68
C ASP A 21 21.07 -17.64 7.76
N TRP A 22 20.56 -16.72 8.62
CA TRP A 22 19.13 -16.47 8.77
C TRP A 22 18.47 -16.01 7.46
N ARG A 23 19.24 -15.43 6.53
CA ARG A 23 18.78 -14.98 5.22
C ARG A 23 18.33 -16.13 4.31
N VAL A 24 18.76 -17.37 4.57
CA VAL A 24 18.25 -18.56 3.86
C VAL A 24 16.73 -18.72 4.06
N LYS A 25 16.23 -18.28 5.21
CA LYS A 25 14.79 -18.25 5.55
C LYS A 25 14.27 -16.83 5.73
N GLU A 26 14.92 -15.84 5.10
CA GLU A 26 14.52 -14.43 5.18
C GLU A 26 13.08 -14.23 4.72
N ASN A 27 12.73 -14.82 3.60
CA ASN A 27 11.40 -14.84 3.04
C ASN A 27 10.87 -16.26 2.92
N SER A 28 9.73 -16.53 3.49
CA SER A 28 9.11 -17.85 3.52
C SER A 28 8.64 -18.36 2.14
N SER A 29 8.65 -17.49 1.13
CA SER A 29 8.28 -17.83 -0.26
C SER A 29 9.41 -18.52 -1.05
N VAL A 30 10.63 -18.54 -0.54
CA VAL A 30 11.79 -19.17 -1.20
C VAL A 30 12.11 -20.50 -0.51
N ASN A 31 12.10 -21.59 -1.27
CA ASN A 31 12.44 -22.90 -0.76
C ASN A 31 13.96 -23.13 -0.76
N TYR A 32 14.46 -23.86 0.26
CA TYR A 32 15.83 -24.37 0.25
C TYR A 32 16.02 -25.33 -0.92
N SER A 33 16.79 -24.90 -1.91
CA SER A 33 16.95 -25.61 -3.19
C SER A 33 18.19 -25.11 -3.94
N LEU A 34 18.59 -25.81 -4.99
CA LEU A 34 19.63 -25.35 -5.90
C LEU A 34 19.29 -23.98 -6.53
N GLY A 35 18.04 -23.80 -6.95
CA GLY A 35 17.57 -22.51 -7.46
C GLY A 35 17.68 -21.39 -6.41
N GLY A 36 17.31 -21.68 -5.16
CA GLY A 36 17.49 -20.77 -4.03
C GLY A 36 18.95 -20.42 -3.75
N LEU A 37 19.87 -21.38 -3.84
CA LEU A 37 21.32 -21.13 -3.74
C LEU A 37 21.82 -20.19 -4.87
N ILE A 38 21.39 -20.43 -6.11
CA ILE A 38 21.76 -19.56 -7.26
C ILE A 38 21.25 -18.14 -7.05
N LEU A 39 19.97 -17.99 -6.66
CA LEU A 39 19.38 -16.68 -6.36
C LEU A 39 20.06 -15.99 -5.18
N GLY A 40 20.40 -16.72 -4.12
CA GLY A 40 21.09 -16.18 -2.95
C GLY A 40 22.49 -15.66 -3.31
N ASN A 41 23.28 -16.42 -4.08
CA ASN A 41 24.58 -16.00 -4.56
C ASN A 41 24.50 -14.78 -5.48
N SER A 42 23.61 -14.82 -6.49
CA SER A 42 23.37 -13.69 -7.39
C SER A 42 22.87 -12.46 -6.60
N GLY A 43 21.96 -12.69 -5.65
CA GLY A 43 21.40 -11.63 -4.82
C GLY A 43 22.44 -10.89 -3.98
N ALA A 44 23.38 -11.60 -3.36
CA ALA A 44 24.46 -11.00 -2.59
C ALA A 44 25.38 -10.12 -3.44
N MET A 45 25.73 -10.59 -4.66
CA MET A 45 26.51 -9.79 -5.61
C MET A 45 25.75 -8.55 -6.06
N THR A 46 24.47 -8.69 -6.36
CA THR A 46 23.60 -7.60 -6.82
C THR A 46 23.42 -6.55 -5.73
N ALA A 47 23.17 -6.96 -4.48
CA ALA A 47 23.07 -6.05 -3.35
C ALA A 47 24.36 -5.25 -3.13
N SER A 48 25.53 -5.93 -3.21
CA SER A 48 26.82 -5.24 -3.14
C SER A 48 27.00 -4.24 -4.29
N TYR A 49 26.54 -4.57 -5.51
CA TYR A 49 26.61 -3.64 -6.64
C TYR A 49 25.75 -2.39 -6.41
N TRP A 50 24.50 -2.54 -5.96
CA TRP A 50 23.62 -1.41 -5.60
C TRP A 50 24.30 -0.46 -4.61
N LEU A 51 24.79 -1.01 -3.49
CA LEU A 51 25.32 -0.25 -2.36
C LEU A 51 26.68 0.42 -2.65
N ASN A 52 27.49 -0.13 -3.58
CA ASN A 52 28.83 0.40 -3.85
C ASN A 52 28.93 1.19 -5.16
N ASN A 53 27.97 1.07 -6.09
CA ASN A 53 28.11 1.62 -7.43
C ASN A 53 26.92 2.46 -7.91
N VAL A 54 25.75 2.29 -7.31
CA VAL A 54 24.53 2.98 -7.74
C VAL A 54 24.12 4.06 -6.75
N PHE A 55 24.04 3.71 -5.47
CA PHE A 55 23.65 4.66 -4.42
C PHE A 55 24.85 5.47 -3.94
N ASP A 56 24.59 6.72 -3.53
CA ASP A 56 25.61 7.50 -2.85
C ASP A 56 26.00 6.87 -1.50
N LYS A 57 27.11 7.32 -0.94
CA LYS A 57 27.64 6.74 0.29
C LYS A 57 26.71 6.93 1.49
N GLU A 58 26.07 8.08 1.64
CA GLU A 58 25.15 8.36 2.76
C GLU A 58 23.93 7.44 2.70
N SER A 59 23.38 7.24 1.51
CA SER A 59 22.28 6.34 1.22
C SER A 59 22.62 4.87 1.53
N ALA A 60 23.77 4.42 1.07
CA ALA A 60 24.27 3.06 1.33
C ALA A 60 24.54 2.84 2.82
N ASP A 61 25.21 3.78 3.49
CA ASP A 61 25.52 3.72 4.92
C ASP A 61 24.22 3.71 5.77
N ALA A 62 23.19 4.49 5.42
CA ALA A 62 21.91 4.49 6.10
C ALA A 62 21.22 3.10 6.03
N HIS A 63 21.28 2.42 4.88
CA HIS A 63 20.79 1.05 4.75
C HIS A 63 21.64 0.07 5.58
N ILE A 64 22.97 0.11 5.43
CA ILE A 64 23.91 -0.78 6.12
C ILE A 64 23.76 -0.63 7.62
N ASN A 65 23.65 0.59 8.13
CA ASN A 65 23.49 0.89 9.55
C ASN A 65 22.11 0.52 10.08
N GLY A 66 21.09 0.38 9.23
CA GLY A 66 19.73 0.04 9.59
C GLY A 66 18.88 1.24 10.04
N ASP A 67 19.24 2.45 9.61
CA ASP A 67 18.38 3.63 9.73
C ASP A 67 17.21 3.56 8.75
N ILE A 68 17.48 2.99 7.56
CA ILE A 68 16.51 2.65 6.54
C ILE A 68 16.70 1.21 6.04
N HIS A 69 15.70 0.66 5.35
CA HIS A 69 15.80 -0.57 4.60
C HIS A 69 15.39 -0.35 3.14
N ILE A 70 16.32 -0.55 2.21
CA ILE A 70 16.05 -0.54 0.78
C ILE A 70 15.65 -1.97 0.41
N HIS A 71 14.42 -2.15 -0.09
CA HIS A 71 13.90 -3.47 -0.43
C HIS A 71 14.48 -4.03 -1.74
N ASP A 72 14.51 -5.36 -1.83
CA ASP A 72 14.82 -6.13 -3.05
C ASP A 72 16.16 -5.76 -3.72
N LEU A 73 17.20 -5.58 -2.92
CA LEU A 73 18.56 -5.36 -3.43
C LEU A 73 19.13 -6.60 -4.10
N SER A 74 18.52 -7.77 -3.93
CA SER A 74 18.94 -9.03 -4.56
C SER A 74 18.72 -9.08 -6.07
N MET A 75 17.99 -8.12 -6.64
CA MET A 75 17.70 -8.03 -8.08
C MET A 75 17.91 -6.61 -8.62
N LEU A 76 18.44 -6.50 -9.86
CA LEU A 76 18.50 -5.23 -10.60
C LEU A 76 17.15 -5.00 -11.31
N SER A 77 16.05 -4.95 -10.57
CA SER A 77 14.69 -4.89 -11.12
C SER A 77 13.83 -3.89 -10.36
N PRO A 78 12.72 -3.42 -10.97
CA PRO A 78 11.68 -2.69 -10.24
C PRO A 78 10.94 -3.63 -9.27
N TYR A 79 10.12 -3.03 -8.36
CA TYR A 79 9.49 -3.76 -7.25
C TYR A 79 8.24 -4.53 -7.70
N CYS A 80 7.10 -3.86 -7.91
CA CYS A 80 5.84 -4.52 -8.24
C CYS A 80 5.06 -3.80 -9.35
N ALA A 81 4.23 -4.55 -10.08
CA ALA A 81 3.43 -4.02 -11.17
C ALA A 81 2.01 -4.57 -11.22
N GLY A 82 1.05 -3.70 -11.55
CA GLY A 82 -0.26 -4.05 -12.07
C GLY A 82 -0.26 -3.94 -13.59
N TRP A 83 -0.73 -4.97 -14.24
CA TRP A 83 -0.76 -5.09 -15.69
C TRP A 83 -2.16 -4.91 -16.24
N SER A 84 -2.28 -4.49 -17.48
CA SER A 84 -3.57 -4.45 -18.16
C SER A 84 -3.92 -5.81 -18.74
N LEU A 85 -4.90 -6.51 -18.11
CA LEU A 85 -5.46 -7.73 -18.67
C LEU A 85 -6.16 -7.45 -20.01
N LYS A 86 -6.80 -6.29 -20.13
CA LYS A 86 -7.40 -5.84 -21.37
C LYS A 86 -6.39 -5.78 -22.51
N GLN A 87 -5.20 -5.22 -22.28
CA GLN A 87 -4.13 -5.18 -23.29
C GLN A 87 -3.69 -6.60 -23.70
N LEU A 88 -3.55 -7.52 -22.74
CA LEU A 88 -3.23 -8.91 -23.07
C LEU A 88 -4.31 -9.59 -23.92
N ILE A 89 -5.60 -9.30 -23.65
CA ILE A 89 -6.74 -9.79 -24.42
C ILE A 89 -6.76 -9.19 -25.84
N GLU A 90 -6.43 -7.91 -25.98
CA GLU A 90 -6.45 -7.20 -27.26
C GLU A 90 -5.25 -7.56 -28.15
N GLU A 91 -4.07 -7.69 -27.57
CA GLU A 91 -2.82 -7.79 -28.33
C GLU A 91 -2.17 -9.19 -28.28
N GLY A 92 -2.52 -10.01 -27.29
CA GLY A 92 -1.85 -11.28 -27.05
C GLY A 92 -0.46 -11.13 -26.40
N LEU A 93 0.29 -12.21 -26.35
CA LEU A 93 1.66 -12.24 -25.81
C LEU A 93 2.66 -12.15 -26.96
N ASN A 94 2.97 -10.94 -27.42
CA ASN A 94 3.81 -10.70 -28.60
C ASN A 94 4.60 -9.39 -28.52
N GLY A 95 5.31 -9.05 -29.61
CA GLY A 95 6.01 -7.78 -29.79
C GLY A 95 7.37 -7.71 -29.09
N VAL A 96 7.90 -8.81 -28.58
CA VAL A 96 9.25 -8.89 -28.03
C VAL A 96 10.15 -9.62 -29.02
N GLU A 97 11.20 -8.94 -29.46
CA GLU A 97 12.15 -9.45 -30.46
C GLU A 97 12.80 -10.77 -30.00
N SER A 98 12.96 -11.70 -30.92
CA SER A 98 13.58 -13.01 -30.69
C SER A 98 12.87 -13.90 -29.65
N LYS A 99 11.61 -13.61 -29.32
CA LYS A 99 10.76 -14.40 -28.43
C LYS A 99 9.58 -14.98 -29.19
N ILE A 100 9.07 -16.14 -28.72
CA ILE A 100 7.86 -16.74 -29.26
C ILE A 100 6.68 -15.79 -29.01
N ALA A 101 5.90 -15.56 -30.04
CA ALA A 101 4.68 -14.73 -29.98
C ALA A 101 3.42 -15.59 -30.00
N SER A 102 2.40 -15.17 -29.24
CA SER A 102 1.06 -15.71 -29.35
C SER A 102 0.06 -14.59 -29.65
N ALA A 103 -0.82 -14.83 -30.64
CA ALA A 103 -1.89 -13.92 -31.00
C ALA A 103 -2.91 -13.75 -29.84
N PRO A 104 -3.82 -12.75 -29.92
CA PRO A 104 -4.94 -12.63 -28.99
C PRO A 104 -5.70 -13.94 -28.81
N ALA A 105 -5.96 -14.32 -27.57
CA ALA A 105 -6.65 -15.57 -27.26
C ALA A 105 -8.10 -15.53 -27.73
N LYS A 106 -8.53 -16.55 -28.46
CA LYS A 106 -9.91 -16.68 -28.94
C LYS A 106 -10.81 -17.53 -28.03
N HIS A 107 -10.21 -18.33 -27.16
CA HIS A 107 -10.88 -19.26 -26.28
C HIS A 107 -10.50 -19.09 -24.82
N PHE A 108 -11.43 -19.43 -23.90
CA PHE A 108 -11.25 -19.26 -22.47
C PHE A 108 -10.00 -19.98 -21.92
N SER A 109 -9.81 -21.25 -22.30
CA SER A 109 -8.61 -21.99 -21.87
C SER A 109 -7.30 -21.38 -22.37
N THR A 110 -7.32 -20.74 -23.55
CA THR A 110 -6.15 -20.09 -24.13
C THR A 110 -5.78 -18.83 -23.37
N ILE A 111 -6.75 -17.97 -23.02
CA ILE A 111 -6.46 -16.76 -22.22
C ILE A 111 -5.96 -17.15 -20.82
N CYS A 112 -6.51 -18.19 -20.18
CA CYS A 112 -5.99 -18.71 -18.91
C CYS A 112 -4.51 -19.09 -19.03
N ASN A 113 -4.11 -19.79 -20.08
CA ASN A 113 -2.70 -20.14 -20.32
C ASN A 113 -1.84 -18.93 -20.65
N GLN A 114 -2.34 -17.95 -21.41
CA GLN A 114 -1.60 -16.71 -21.68
C GLN A 114 -1.35 -15.91 -20.39
N ILE A 115 -2.30 -15.86 -19.46
CA ILE A 115 -2.14 -15.23 -18.14
C ILE A 115 -1.00 -15.90 -17.36
N VAL A 116 -1.00 -17.25 -17.28
CA VAL A 116 0.07 -18.01 -16.59
C VAL A 116 1.43 -17.70 -17.21
N ASN A 117 1.54 -17.76 -18.55
CA ASN A 117 2.80 -17.48 -19.24
C ASN A 117 3.26 -16.04 -19.07
N PHE A 118 2.34 -15.07 -19.16
CA PHE A 118 2.63 -13.66 -18.99
C PHE A 118 3.22 -13.38 -17.60
N LEU A 119 2.54 -13.82 -16.55
CA LEU A 119 2.97 -13.61 -15.17
C LEU A 119 4.25 -14.39 -14.85
N GLY A 120 4.38 -15.62 -15.37
CA GLY A 120 5.59 -16.42 -15.23
C GLY A 120 6.82 -15.82 -15.90
N ILE A 121 6.67 -15.13 -17.02
CA ILE A 121 7.74 -14.40 -17.69
C ILE A 121 8.10 -13.14 -16.91
N LEU A 122 7.12 -12.32 -16.58
CA LEU A 122 7.35 -11.00 -15.99
C LEU A 122 7.90 -11.06 -14.57
N GLN A 123 7.65 -12.12 -13.79
CA GLN A 123 8.32 -12.27 -12.49
C GLN A 123 9.85 -12.34 -12.59
N ASN A 124 10.42 -12.60 -13.78
CA ASN A 124 11.87 -12.58 -13.98
C ASN A 124 12.40 -11.17 -14.24
N GLU A 125 11.55 -10.22 -14.57
CA GLU A 125 11.88 -8.80 -14.75
C GLU A 125 11.48 -7.93 -13.54
N TRP A 126 10.71 -8.46 -12.57
CA TRP A 126 10.19 -7.75 -11.40
C TRP A 126 10.49 -8.53 -10.11
N ALA A 127 10.91 -7.82 -9.06
CA ALA A 127 11.26 -8.47 -7.79
C ALA A 127 10.02 -8.93 -7.01
N GLY A 128 9.02 -8.08 -6.92
CA GLY A 128 7.80 -8.28 -6.13
C GLY A 128 6.62 -8.82 -6.94
N ALA A 129 5.44 -8.46 -6.47
CA ALA A 129 4.21 -9.05 -6.95
C ALA A 129 3.72 -8.47 -8.29
N GLN A 130 2.98 -9.30 -9.02
CA GLN A 130 2.34 -9.00 -10.29
C GLN A 130 0.82 -9.08 -10.11
N ALA A 131 0.05 -8.19 -10.71
CA ALA A 131 -1.39 -8.17 -10.53
C ALA A 131 -2.17 -7.95 -11.83
N PHE A 132 -3.37 -8.55 -11.88
CA PHE A 132 -4.43 -8.23 -12.84
C PHE A 132 -5.70 -7.81 -12.11
N SER A 133 -6.39 -6.83 -12.68
CA SER A 133 -7.71 -6.37 -12.19
C SER A 133 -8.84 -6.87 -13.02
N SER A 134 -10.05 -6.77 -12.41
CA SER A 134 -11.32 -7.04 -13.10
C SER A 134 -11.29 -8.38 -13.82
N VAL A 135 -10.65 -9.37 -13.18
CA VAL A 135 -10.36 -10.66 -13.82
C VAL A 135 -11.66 -11.39 -14.19
N ASP A 136 -12.63 -11.40 -13.29
CA ASP A 136 -13.94 -12.00 -13.49
C ASP A 136 -14.74 -11.27 -14.59
N THR A 137 -14.74 -9.92 -14.59
CA THR A 137 -15.40 -9.11 -15.62
C THR A 137 -14.80 -9.34 -17.01
N LEU A 138 -13.45 -9.35 -17.10
CA LEU A 138 -12.75 -9.40 -18.39
C LEU A 138 -12.68 -10.82 -18.97
N LEU A 139 -12.79 -11.86 -18.15
CA LEU A 139 -12.76 -13.25 -18.61
C LEU A 139 -14.16 -13.84 -18.94
N ALA A 140 -15.23 -13.31 -18.34
CA ALA A 140 -16.60 -13.74 -18.60
C ALA A 140 -17.01 -13.75 -20.08
N PRO A 141 -16.60 -12.77 -20.92
CA PRO A 141 -16.90 -12.77 -22.36
C PRO A 141 -16.41 -14.02 -23.11
N PHE A 142 -15.29 -14.61 -22.72
CA PHE A 142 -14.76 -15.83 -23.34
C PHE A 142 -15.67 -17.02 -23.06
N ILE A 143 -16.16 -17.15 -21.84
CA ILE A 143 -17.06 -18.21 -21.41
C ILE A 143 -18.36 -18.12 -22.22
N LYS A 144 -18.89 -16.90 -22.36
CA LYS A 144 -20.11 -16.61 -23.14
C LYS A 144 -19.92 -16.93 -24.61
N LYS A 145 -18.84 -16.45 -25.22
CA LYS A 145 -18.55 -16.68 -26.66
C LYS A 145 -18.38 -18.17 -26.98
N ASP A 146 -17.66 -18.90 -26.13
CA ASP A 146 -17.42 -20.33 -26.30
C ASP A 146 -18.62 -21.19 -25.88
N ASN A 147 -19.64 -20.57 -25.25
CA ASN A 147 -20.83 -21.25 -24.69
C ASN A 147 -20.46 -22.48 -23.82
N LEU A 148 -19.53 -22.28 -22.88
CA LEU A 148 -18.93 -23.33 -22.06
C LEU A 148 -19.89 -23.87 -21.00
N SER A 149 -19.79 -25.18 -20.74
CA SER A 149 -20.41 -25.76 -19.54
C SER A 149 -19.63 -25.41 -18.30
N TYR A 150 -20.27 -25.55 -17.13
CA TYR A 150 -19.62 -25.26 -15.84
C TYR A 150 -18.34 -26.10 -15.63
N GLU A 151 -18.37 -27.37 -15.98
CA GLU A 151 -17.25 -28.30 -15.84
C GLU A 151 -16.05 -27.87 -16.70
N GLN A 152 -16.31 -27.36 -17.92
CA GLN A 152 -15.26 -26.82 -18.80
C GLN A 152 -14.64 -25.56 -18.24
N VAL A 153 -15.46 -24.67 -17.64
CA VAL A 153 -14.99 -23.48 -16.96
C VAL A 153 -14.13 -23.86 -15.74
N LYS A 154 -14.65 -24.76 -14.88
CA LYS A 154 -13.93 -25.22 -13.67
C LYS A 154 -12.59 -25.86 -14.03
N GLN A 155 -12.53 -26.69 -15.06
CA GLN A 155 -11.29 -27.33 -15.54
C GLN A 155 -10.27 -26.29 -16.00
N SER A 156 -10.71 -25.27 -16.73
CA SER A 156 -9.81 -24.19 -17.20
C SER A 156 -9.31 -23.32 -16.05
N VAL A 157 -10.17 -23.02 -15.07
CA VAL A 157 -9.80 -22.28 -13.86
C VAL A 157 -8.83 -23.09 -12.99
N GLN A 158 -9.04 -24.41 -12.87
CA GLN A 158 -8.12 -25.30 -12.18
C GLN A 158 -6.73 -25.26 -12.83
N ASN A 159 -6.65 -25.32 -14.16
CA ASN A 159 -5.38 -25.20 -14.89
C ASN A 159 -4.71 -23.85 -14.64
N LEU A 160 -5.48 -22.75 -14.61
CA LEU A 160 -4.97 -21.41 -14.30
C LEU A 160 -4.35 -21.37 -12.90
N VAL A 161 -5.09 -21.81 -11.87
CA VAL A 161 -4.64 -21.78 -10.48
C VAL A 161 -3.41 -22.65 -10.27
N PHE A 162 -3.41 -23.90 -10.78
CA PHE A 162 -2.25 -24.79 -10.72
C PHE A 162 -1.04 -24.20 -11.44
N GLY A 163 -1.23 -23.62 -12.63
CA GLY A 163 -0.17 -22.97 -13.39
C GLY A 163 0.50 -21.82 -12.65
N LEU A 164 -0.26 -21.04 -11.88
CA LEU A 164 0.26 -19.94 -11.06
C LEU A 164 0.96 -20.42 -9.77
N ASN A 165 0.79 -21.69 -9.39
CA ASN A 165 1.46 -22.28 -8.22
C ASN A 165 2.66 -23.16 -8.59
N VAL A 166 3.02 -23.24 -9.87
CA VAL A 166 4.25 -23.89 -10.34
C VAL A 166 5.42 -22.92 -10.24
N SER A 167 6.51 -23.39 -9.64
CA SER A 167 7.74 -22.58 -9.52
C SER A 167 8.34 -22.30 -10.89
N SER A 168 8.42 -21.02 -11.30
CA SER A 168 8.92 -20.58 -12.59
C SER A 168 10.17 -19.68 -12.49
N ARG A 169 10.38 -18.94 -11.41
CA ARG A 169 11.62 -18.19 -11.17
C ARG A 169 12.71 -19.14 -10.71
N TRP A 170 13.62 -19.48 -11.61
CA TRP A 170 14.75 -20.40 -11.34
C TRP A 170 14.35 -21.74 -10.71
N GLY A 171 13.07 -22.13 -10.85
CA GLY A 171 12.53 -23.38 -10.28
C GLY A 171 12.39 -23.40 -8.77
N CYS A 172 12.45 -22.24 -8.08
CA CYS A 172 12.33 -22.17 -6.62
C CYS A 172 11.19 -21.26 -6.13
N GLN A 173 10.63 -20.43 -6.98
CA GLN A 173 9.58 -19.49 -6.60
C GLN A 173 8.47 -19.43 -7.64
N CYS A 174 7.20 -19.50 -7.18
CA CYS A 174 6.02 -19.27 -8.00
C CYS A 174 5.87 -17.78 -8.34
N PRO A 175 5.14 -17.41 -9.40
CA PRO A 175 4.78 -16.02 -9.66
C PRO A 175 3.97 -15.46 -8.48
N PHE A 176 4.50 -14.47 -7.80
CA PHE A 176 3.76 -13.77 -6.74
C PHE A 176 2.65 -12.95 -7.42
N THR A 177 1.41 -13.46 -7.38
CA THR A 177 0.30 -12.91 -8.15
C THR A 177 -0.88 -12.50 -7.28
N ASN A 178 -1.53 -11.40 -7.68
CA ASN A 178 -2.79 -10.94 -7.10
C ASN A 178 -3.84 -10.78 -8.21
N PHE A 179 -5.06 -11.24 -7.98
CA PHE A 179 -6.21 -11.00 -8.83
C PHE A 179 -7.26 -10.20 -8.08
N THR A 180 -7.77 -9.13 -8.72
CA THR A 180 -8.91 -8.39 -8.20
C THR A 180 -10.17 -8.81 -8.94
N PHE A 181 -11.20 -9.11 -8.18
CA PHE A 181 -12.53 -9.51 -8.62
C PHE A 181 -13.52 -8.40 -8.35
N ASP A 182 -14.25 -8.00 -9.37
CA ASP A 182 -15.22 -6.92 -9.27
C ASP A 182 -16.49 -7.36 -8.56
N TRP A 183 -16.89 -8.63 -8.68
CA TRP A 183 -18.14 -9.22 -8.19
C TRP A 183 -19.40 -8.67 -8.87
N THR A 184 -19.43 -7.36 -9.09
CA THR A 184 -20.42 -6.63 -9.87
C THR A 184 -19.72 -5.93 -11.01
N VAL A 185 -20.25 -6.01 -12.23
CA VAL A 185 -19.62 -5.37 -13.39
C VAL A 185 -19.50 -3.85 -13.16
N PRO A 186 -18.30 -3.28 -13.19
CA PRO A 186 -18.09 -1.85 -12.91
C PRO A 186 -18.75 -0.96 -13.98
N ASP A 187 -19.28 0.20 -13.57
CA ASP A 187 -19.99 1.14 -14.43
C ASP A 187 -19.19 1.57 -15.66
N ASP A 188 -17.89 1.77 -15.51
CA ASP A 188 -17.00 2.21 -16.58
C ASP A 188 -16.71 1.12 -17.63
N LEU A 189 -16.96 -0.16 -17.30
CA LEU A 189 -16.88 -1.29 -18.24
C LEU A 189 -18.26 -1.75 -18.74
N SER A 190 -19.31 -1.57 -17.93
CA SER A 190 -20.61 -2.19 -18.13
C SER A 190 -21.19 -1.97 -19.52
N GLU A 191 -21.10 -0.74 -20.04
CA GLU A 191 -21.65 -0.33 -21.33
C GLU A 191 -20.69 -0.50 -22.52
N LEU A 192 -19.44 -0.90 -22.26
CA LEU A 192 -18.47 -1.12 -23.33
C LEU A 192 -18.74 -2.47 -24.03
N PRO A 193 -18.45 -2.56 -25.36
CA PRO A 193 -18.41 -3.83 -26.06
C PRO A 193 -17.40 -4.77 -25.40
N ALA A 194 -17.77 -6.02 -25.20
CA ALA A 194 -16.85 -7.03 -24.73
C ALA A 194 -15.80 -7.38 -25.78
N ILE A 195 -14.56 -7.67 -25.38
CA ILE A 195 -13.45 -7.96 -26.29
C ILE A 195 -13.03 -9.42 -26.14
N VAL A 196 -12.97 -10.17 -27.24
CA VAL A 196 -12.45 -11.54 -27.29
C VAL A 196 -11.66 -11.74 -28.59
N GLY A 197 -10.42 -12.20 -28.45
CA GLY A 197 -9.56 -12.41 -29.63
C GLY A 197 -9.06 -11.13 -30.27
N GLY A 198 -9.01 -10.04 -29.52
CA GLY A 198 -8.66 -8.71 -30.02
C GLY A 198 -9.78 -7.99 -30.78
N GLU A 199 -11.00 -8.56 -30.78
CA GLU A 199 -12.14 -8.03 -31.53
C GLU A 199 -13.32 -7.75 -30.60
N GLU A 200 -14.04 -6.64 -30.86
CA GLU A 200 -15.29 -6.33 -30.17
C GLU A 200 -16.38 -7.35 -30.53
N GLN A 201 -17.14 -7.76 -29.52
CA GLN A 201 -18.24 -8.70 -29.66
C GLN A 201 -19.58 -7.96 -29.79
N GLY A 202 -20.60 -8.63 -30.29
CA GLY A 202 -21.97 -8.11 -30.40
C GLY A 202 -22.71 -7.96 -29.06
N PHE A 203 -22.03 -8.09 -27.92
CA PHE A 203 -22.58 -7.99 -26.56
C PHE A 203 -21.61 -7.19 -25.66
N LYS A 204 -22.13 -6.63 -24.58
CA LYS A 204 -21.41 -5.79 -23.63
C LYS A 204 -20.94 -6.61 -22.42
N TYR A 205 -20.03 -6.05 -21.62
CA TYR A 205 -19.57 -6.69 -20.38
C TYR A 205 -20.73 -6.96 -19.41
N LYS A 206 -21.67 -6.04 -19.25
CA LYS A 206 -22.86 -6.25 -18.39
C LYS A 206 -23.73 -7.46 -18.81
N ASP A 207 -23.69 -7.83 -20.08
CA ASP A 207 -24.45 -8.98 -20.60
C ASP A 207 -23.79 -10.32 -20.27
N CYS A 208 -22.64 -10.31 -19.58
CA CYS A 208 -21.86 -11.50 -19.21
C CYS A 208 -21.94 -11.85 -17.72
N LYS A 209 -22.91 -11.28 -16.95
CA LYS A 209 -23.00 -11.50 -15.49
C LYS A 209 -23.13 -12.98 -15.13
N LYS A 210 -23.91 -13.76 -15.88
CA LYS A 210 -24.06 -15.21 -15.67
C LYS A 210 -22.71 -15.93 -15.78
N GLU A 211 -21.93 -15.60 -16.78
CA GLU A 211 -20.64 -16.20 -17.06
C GLU A 211 -19.58 -15.73 -16.05
N MET A 212 -19.68 -14.49 -15.57
CA MET A 212 -18.89 -13.95 -14.47
C MET A 212 -19.18 -14.74 -13.18
N ASP A 213 -20.44 -15.04 -12.89
CA ASP A 213 -20.83 -15.87 -11.73
C ASP A 213 -20.32 -17.31 -11.85
N MET A 214 -20.33 -17.90 -13.06
CA MET A 214 -19.73 -19.21 -13.32
C MET A 214 -18.23 -19.22 -13.07
N PHE A 215 -17.51 -18.18 -13.50
CA PHE A 215 -16.08 -18.03 -13.25
C PHE A 215 -15.78 -17.92 -11.75
N ASN A 216 -16.49 -17.02 -11.04
CA ASN A 216 -16.33 -16.83 -9.61
C ASN A 216 -16.61 -18.12 -8.83
N LYS A 217 -17.69 -18.83 -9.14
CA LYS A 217 -18.00 -20.12 -8.55
C LYS A 217 -16.87 -21.13 -8.74
N ALA A 218 -16.41 -21.29 -9.97
CA ALA A 218 -15.33 -22.24 -10.31
C ALA A 218 -14.03 -21.89 -9.59
N PHE A 219 -13.68 -20.60 -9.53
CA PHE A 219 -12.48 -20.13 -8.84
C PHE A 219 -12.56 -20.41 -7.33
N LEU A 220 -13.67 -20.07 -6.69
CA LEU A 220 -13.88 -20.30 -5.26
C LEU A 220 -13.84 -21.79 -4.91
N GLU A 221 -14.50 -22.65 -5.69
CA GLU A 221 -14.45 -24.10 -5.47
C GLU A 221 -13.03 -24.64 -5.59
N VAL A 222 -12.28 -24.27 -6.62
CA VAL A 222 -10.89 -24.73 -6.81
C VAL A 222 -10.01 -24.28 -5.64
N MET A 223 -10.17 -23.03 -5.19
CA MET A 223 -9.40 -22.51 -4.05
C MET A 223 -9.77 -23.20 -2.72
N ILE A 224 -11.04 -23.55 -2.51
CA ILE A 224 -11.51 -24.26 -1.30
C ILE A 224 -11.08 -25.72 -1.30
N GLU A 225 -11.07 -26.38 -2.46
CA GLU A 225 -10.61 -27.76 -2.62
C GLU A 225 -9.11 -27.89 -2.32
N GLY A 226 -8.31 -26.90 -2.75
CA GLY A 226 -6.86 -26.91 -2.57
C GLY A 226 -6.15 -27.91 -3.49
N ASP A 227 -4.90 -28.25 -3.16
CA ASP A 227 -4.12 -29.24 -3.89
C ASP A 227 -4.55 -30.70 -3.54
N ALA A 228 -3.91 -31.68 -4.16
CA ALA A 228 -4.20 -33.10 -3.90
C ALA A 228 -4.05 -33.56 -2.45
N ASN A 229 -3.41 -32.76 -1.59
CA ASN A 229 -3.25 -32.99 -0.16
C ASN A 229 -4.15 -32.09 0.70
N GLY A 230 -5.05 -31.31 0.07
CA GLY A 230 -5.91 -30.34 0.76
C GLY A 230 -5.16 -29.10 1.27
N ARG A 231 -4.00 -28.78 0.69
CA ARG A 231 -3.29 -27.53 0.96
C ARG A 231 -3.91 -26.38 0.16
N GLU A 232 -4.04 -25.25 0.79
CA GLU A 232 -4.45 -24.02 0.13
C GLU A 232 -3.43 -23.60 -0.95
N PHE A 233 -3.94 -23.09 -2.07
CA PHE A 233 -3.11 -22.44 -3.07
C PHE A 233 -2.64 -21.08 -2.58
N ALA A 234 -1.33 -20.83 -2.70
CA ALA A 234 -0.76 -19.55 -2.30
C ALA A 234 -1.13 -18.41 -3.25
N TYR A 235 -1.36 -18.74 -4.52
CA TYR A 235 -1.61 -17.81 -5.62
C TYR A 235 -2.75 -18.28 -6.53
N PRO A 236 -3.43 -17.33 -7.21
CA PRO A 236 -3.34 -15.88 -7.00
C PRO A 236 -3.96 -15.48 -5.65
N ILE A 237 -3.43 -14.42 -5.02
CA ILE A 237 -4.08 -13.83 -3.87
C ILE A 237 -5.34 -13.11 -4.36
N PRO A 238 -6.57 -13.52 -3.95
CA PRO A 238 -7.78 -12.90 -4.43
C PRO A 238 -8.15 -11.68 -3.59
N THR A 239 -8.51 -10.59 -4.26
CA THR A 239 -9.08 -9.40 -3.64
C THR A 239 -10.47 -9.16 -4.20
N TYR A 240 -11.49 -9.17 -3.35
CA TYR A 240 -12.89 -8.93 -3.72
C TYR A 240 -13.29 -7.50 -3.40
N SER A 241 -13.93 -6.83 -4.36
CA SER A 241 -14.43 -5.47 -4.23
C SER A 241 -15.77 -5.47 -3.50
N ILE A 242 -15.80 -4.91 -2.29
CA ILE A 242 -17.04 -4.69 -1.53
C ILE A 242 -17.52 -3.27 -1.83
N THR A 243 -18.49 -3.18 -2.73
CA THR A 243 -19.12 -1.93 -3.17
C THR A 243 -20.47 -1.73 -2.48
N LYS A 244 -21.10 -0.58 -2.70
CA LYS A 244 -22.48 -0.33 -2.20
C LYS A 244 -23.52 -1.22 -2.85
N GLU A 245 -23.21 -1.71 -4.06
CA GLU A 245 -24.03 -2.63 -4.85
C GLU A 245 -23.71 -4.11 -4.57
N PHE A 246 -22.80 -4.40 -3.61
CA PHE A 246 -22.48 -5.78 -3.26
C PHE A 246 -23.73 -6.48 -2.72
N ASP A 247 -24.05 -7.61 -3.35
CA ASP A 247 -25.18 -8.44 -2.95
C ASP A 247 -24.83 -9.25 -1.69
N TRP A 248 -25.53 -8.97 -0.58
CA TRP A 248 -25.40 -9.68 0.70
C TRP A 248 -26.41 -10.81 0.87
N GLU A 249 -27.11 -11.22 -0.20
CA GLU A 249 -28.07 -12.32 -0.14
C GLU A 249 -27.38 -13.70 -0.03
N GLU A 250 -28.15 -14.72 0.36
CA GLU A 250 -27.64 -16.10 0.53
C GLU A 250 -27.50 -16.83 -0.83
N THR A 251 -26.77 -16.23 -1.78
CA THR A 251 -26.45 -16.85 -3.06
C THR A 251 -25.42 -17.96 -2.89
N GLU A 252 -25.34 -18.87 -3.87
CA GLU A 252 -24.32 -19.94 -3.87
C GLU A 252 -22.89 -19.37 -3.88
N ASN A 253 -22.66 -18.31 -4.66
CA ASN A 253 -21.35 -17.66 -4.74
C ASN A 253 -20.97 -16.96 -3.42
N ASN A 254 -21.92 -16.29 -2.77
CA ASN A 254 -21.69 -15.69 -1.45
C ASN A 254 -21.35 -16.74 -0.40
N LYS A 255 -22.06 -17.89 -0.41
CA LYS A 255 -21.71 -19.02 0.46
C LYS A 255 -20.27 -19.46 0.28
N LEU A 256 -19.85 -19.69 -0.96
CA LEU A 256 -18.49 -20.13 -1.27
C LEU A 256 -17.45 -19.07 -0.90
N LEU A 257 -17.69 -17.79 -1.19
CA LEU A 257 -16.78 -16.70 -0.85
C LEU A 257 -16.54 -16.63 0.66
N PHE A 258 -17.62 -16.63 1.44
CA PHE A 258 -17.52 -16.51 2.89
C PHE A 258 -17.13 -17.82 3.57
N GLU A 259 -17.34 -18.98 2.93
CA GLU A 259 -16.77 -20.25 3.37
C GLU A 259 -15.24 -20.27 3.21
N MET A 260 -14.73 -19.81 2.05
CA MET A 260 -13.31 -19.65 1.84
C MET A 260 -12.69 -18.68 2.85
N ALA A 261 -13.39 -17.57 3.14
CA ALA A 261 -12.94 -16.59 4.14
C ALA A 261 -12.93 -17.18 5.56
N ALA A 262 -13.95 -17.97 5.92
CA ALA A 262 -14.06 -18.59 7.24
C ALA A 262 -13.04 -19.69 7.46
N LYS A 263 -12.78 -20.52 6.43
CA LYS A 263 -11.94 -21.72 6.52
C LYS A 263 -10.45 -21.42 6.40
N TYR A 264 -10.08 -20.66 5.36
CA TYR A 264 -8.68 -20.40 5.02
C TYR A 264 -8.28 -18.93 5.22
N GLY A 265 -9.24 -18.01 5.22
CA GLY A 265 -8.95 -16.58 5.28
C GLY A 265 -8.26 -16.03 4.02
N THR A 266 -8.28 -16.76 2.92
CA THR A 266 -7.58 -16.42 1.68
C THR A 266 -7.99 -15.08 1.11
N PRO A 267 -9.31 -14.71 1.01
CA PRO A 267 -9.69 -13.48 0.34
C PRO A 267 -9.33 -12.24 1.15
N TYR A 268 -8.88 -11.22 0.42
CA TYR A 268 -8.87 -9.85 0.88
C TYR A 268 -10.15 -9.16 0.44
N PHE A 269 -10.58 -8.20 1.24
CA PHE A 269 -11.73 -7.36 0.95
C PHE A 269 -11.28 -5.92 0.78
N SER A 270 -11.53 -5.36 -0.40
CA SER A 270 -11.33 -3.95 -0.71
C SER A 270 -12.62 -3.18 -0.42
N ASN A 271 -12.56 -2.22 0.48
CA ASN A 271 -13.74 -1.52 1.00
C ASN A 271 -14.04 -0.24 0.22
N TYR A 272 -15.12 -0.25 -0.54
CA TYR A 272 -15.65 0.91 -1.27
C TYR A 272 -16.97 1.43 -0.69
N VAL A 273 -17.46 0.85 0.41
CA VAL A 273 -18.74 1.24 1.05
C VAL A 273 -18.56 2.50 1.87
N ASN A 274 -17.61 2.48 2.81
CA ASN A 274 -17.34 3.56 3.75
C ASN A 274 -15.92 4.14 3.59
N SER A 275 -15.44 4.21 2.37
CA SER A 275 -14.14 4.82 2.06
C SER A 275 -14.29 5.92 1.01
N ASP A 276 -13.29 6.79 0.91
CA ASP A 276 -13.23 7.84 -0.12
C ASP A 276 -12.86 7.30 -1.52
N MET A 277 -12.73 5.96 -1.64
CA MET A 277 -12.32 5.28 -2.86
C MET A 277 -13.51 4.99 -3.77
N ARG A 278 -13.31 5.01 -5.09
CA ARG A 278 -14.27 4.53 -6.08
C ARG A 278 -13.71 3.30 -6.78
N PRO A 279 -14.54 2.29 -7.10
CA PRO A 279 -14.08 1.10 -7.84
C PRO A 279 -13.39 1.43 -9.16
N SER A 280 -13.87 2.49 -9.86
CA SER A 280 -13.26 3.01 -11.09
C SER A 280 -11.89 3.66 -10.90
N ASP A 281 -11.57 4.10 -9.69
CA ASP A 281 -10.34 4.83 -9.39
C ASP A 281 -9.21 3.91 -8.94
N ILE A 282 -9.53 2.68 -8.55
CA ILE A 282 -8.58 1.71 -8.01
C ILE A 282 -8.76 0.39 -8.75
N ARG A 283 -8.06 0.27 -9.87
CA ARG A 283 -7.89 -1.01 -10.51
C ARG A 283 -6.51 -1.53 -10.22
N SER A 284 -6.53 -2.60 -9.47
CA SER A 284 -5.48 -3.56 -9.24
C SER A 284 -4.13 -3.05 -8.87
N MET A 285 -3.81 -3.35 -7.63
CA MET A 285 -2.38 -3.52 -7.36
C MET A 285 -2.15 -4.48 -6.21
N CYS A 286 -1.16 -5.34 -6.41
CA CYS A 286 -0.63 -6.24 -5.41
C CYS A 286 -0.26 -5.54 -4.10
N CYS A 287 0.15 -4.28 -4.15
CA CYS A 287 0.53 -3.46 -3.00
C CYS A 287 -0.63 -2.64 -2.42
N ARG A 288 -1.90 -2.93 -2.80
CA ARG A 288 -3.09 -2.26 -2.28
C ARG A 288 -2.99 -0.74 -2.42
N LEU A 289 -2.51 -0.27 -3.56
CA LEU A 289 -2.26 1.14 -3.85
C LEU A 289 -3.58 1.88 -4.02
N ARG A 290 -3.75 2.95 -3.27
CA ARG A 290 -4.82 3.94 -3.47
C ARG A 290 -4.31 4.97 -4.47
N LEU A 291 -4.90 4.96 -5.65
CA LEU A 291 -4.65 5.99 -6.64
C LEU A 291 -5.63 7.13 -6.46
N ASP A 292 -5.17 8.34 -6.19
CA ASP A 292 -5.94 9.51 -6.53
C ASP A 292 -5.79 9.75 -8.04
N LEU A 293 -6.69 9.15 -8.83
CA LEU A 293 -6.71 9.33 -10.29
C LEU A 293 -6.91 10.78 -10.70
N ASN A 294 -7.46 11.63 -9.83
CA ASN A 294 -7.57 13.06 -10.13
C ASN A 294 -6.18 13.71 -10.20
N GLU A 295 -5.24 13.27 -9.37
CA GLU A 295 -3.85 13.74 -9.41
C GLU A 295 -3.10 13.18 -10.63
N LEU A 296 -3.29 11.90 -10.95
CA LEU A 296 -2.76 11.28 -12.18
C LEU A 296 -3.34 11.91 -13.45
N ARG A 297 -4.63 12.17 -13.50
CA ARG A 297 -5.30 12.84 -14.63
C ARG A 297 -4.82 14.28 -14.83
N ARG A 298 -4.49 15.01 -13.77
CA ARG A 298 -3.90 16.36 -13.85
C ARG A 298 -2.50 16.35 -14.46
N LYS A 299 -1.67 15.35 -14.13
CA LYS A 299 -0.28 15.24 -14.64
C LYS A 299 -0.22 14.76 -16.09
N ASN A 300 -1.11 13.87 -16.50
CA ASN A 300 -1.08 13.23 -17.84
C ASN A 300 -1.96 13.91 -18.89
N GLY A 301 -2.38 15.17 -18.70
CA GLY A 301 -3.10 15.94 -19.71
C GLY A 301 -4.45 15.34 -20.12
N GLY A 302 -5.12 14.59 -19.27
CA GLY A 302 -6.46 14.09 -19.50
C GLY A 302 -6.56 12.80 -20.32
N PHE A 303 -5.45 12.11 -20.59
CA PHE A 303 -5.45 10.85 -21.33
C PHE A 303 -5.40 9.63 -20.38
N PHE A 304 -6.52 8.87 -20.37
CA PHE A 304 -6.76 7.50 -19.91
C PHE A 304 -6.95 7.21 -18.42
N GLY A 305 -8.09 6.94 -18.16
CA GLY A 305 -9.02 5.94 -17.83
C GLY A 305 -8.44 4.62 -17.42
N SER A 306 -8.39 3.88 -16.63
CA SER A 306 -8.06 2.66 -15.91
C SER A 306 -6.75 2.82 -15.14
N GLY A 307 -6.79 2.59 -13.83
CA GLY A 307 -5.61 2.47 -12.97
C GLY A 307 -4.70 1.27 -13.30
N ASP A 308 -4.78 0.76 -14.53
CA ASP A 308 -3.91 -0.26 -15.09
C ASP A 308 -2.51 0.30 -15.35
N LYS A 309 -1.50 -0.57 -15.41
CA LYS A 309 -0.10 -0.23 -15.72
C LYS A 309 0.55 0.70 -14.70
N THR A 310 0.30 0.47 -13.46
CA THR A 310 0.91 1.20 -12.35
C THR A 310 1.54 0.23 -11.36
N GLY A 311 2.37 0.72 -10.44
CA GLY A 311 3.07 -0.12 -9.49
C GLY A 311 4.01 0.71 -8.63
N SER A 312 5.05 0.07 -8.12
CA SER A 312 6.13 0.72 -7.40
C SER A 312 7.48 0.34 -8.00
N VAL A 313 8.31 1.35 -8.26
CA VAL A 313 9.69 1.13 -8.76
C VAL A 313 10.59 0.63 -7.64
N CYS A 314 10.43 1.19 -6.44
CA CYS A 314 11.26 0.90 -5.29
C CYS A 314 10.51 1.21 -4.00
N VAL A 315 10.78 0.43 -2.97
CA VAL A 315 10.30 0.68 -1.60
C VAL A 315 11.51 0.91 -0.68
N VAL A 316 11.43 1.95 0.12
CA VAL A 316 12.37 2.21 1.22
C VAL A 316 11.59 2.36 2.51
N THR A 317 11.98 1.62 3.55
CA THR A 317 11.30 1.61 4.85
C THR A 317 12.17 2.24 5.92
N ILE A 318 11.60 3.17 6.71
CA ILE A 318 12.29 3.90 7.76
C ILE A 318 12.15 3.19 9.11
N ASN A 319 13.24 3.16 9.89
CA ASN A 319 13.31 2.59 11.23
C ASN A 319 12.84 3.61 12.28
N MET A 320 11.54 3.66 12.56
CA MET A 320 10.94 4.63 13.47
C MET A 320 11.38 4.47 14.94
N PRO A 321 11.50 3.23 15.50
CA PRO A 321 11.96 3.04 16.87
C PRO A 321 13.33 3.65 17.14
N ARG A 322 14.29 3.47 16.21
CA ARG A 322 15.63 4.04 16.34
C ARG A 322 15.60 5.55 16.31
N LEU A 323 14.80 6.15 15.41
CA LEU A 323 14.65 7.61 15.37
C LEU A 323 14.14 8.14 16.72
N ALA A 324 13.09 7.54 17.26
CA ALA A 324 12.49 7.94 18.52
C ALA A 324 13.46 7.74 19.71
N TYR A 325 14.20 6.62 19.74
CA TYR A 325 15.18 6.32 20.76
C TYR A 325 16.33 7.35 20.80
N LYS A 326 16.80 7.78 19.62
CA LYS A 326 17.93 8.73 19.49
C LYS A 326 17.52 10.19 19.68
N SER A 327 16.24 10.51 19.54
CA SER A 327 15.75 11.88 19.61
C SER A 327 15.52 12.33 21.05
N ASN A 328 15.92 13.55 21.37
CA ASN A 328 15.76 14.14 22.69
C ASN A 328 14.31 14.57 22.96
N ASP A 329 13.65 15.07 21.94
CA ASP A 329 12.29 15.57 21.98
C ASP A 329 11.57 15.36 20.61
N ILE A 330 10.33 15.80 20.54
CA ILE A 330 9.49 15.67 19.35
C ILE A 330 10.02 16.47 18.15
N ILE A 331 10.66 17.62 18.37
CA ILE A 331 11.22 18.44 17.29
C ILE A 331 12.43 17.75 16.68
N ASP A 332 13.33 17.25 17.52
CA ASP A 332 14.51 16.48 17.12
C ASP A 332 14.08 15.19 16.35
N PHE A 333 12.99 14.57 16.76
CA PHE A 333 12.40 13.44 16.06
C PHE A 333 11.95 13.80 14.64
N PHE A 334 11.18 14.87 14.46
CA PHE A 334 10.71 15.27 13.12
C PHE A 334 11.86 15.73 12.22
N ASN A 335 12.86 16.42 12.74
CA ASN A 335 14.05 16.77 11.97
C ASN A 335 14.81 15.53 11.50
N SER A 336 14.95 14.54 12.37
CA SER A 336 15.59 13.25 12.04
C SER A 336 14.76 12.46 11.04
N LEU A 337 13.43 12.47 11.15
CA LEU A 337 12.52 11.86 10.21
C LEU A 337 12.63 12.51 8.82
N ASP A 338 12.65 13.82 8.75
CA ASP A 338 12.84 14.58 7.52
C ASP A 338 14.13 14.20 6.81
N LYS A 339 15.23 14.09 7.55
CA LYS A 339 16.50 13.62 7.00
C LYS A 339 16.40 12.21 6.42
N MET A 340 15.75 11.27 7.12
CA MET A 340 15.59 9.89 6.62
C MET A 340 14.65 9.83 5.42
N MET A 341 13.63 10.67 5.37
CA MET A 341 12.76 10.78 4.21
C MET A 341 13.49 11.35 2.99
N ASP A 342 14.35 12.37 3.17
CA ASP A 342 15.15 12.94 2.09
C ASP A 342 16.14 11.91 1.52
N ILE A 343 16.81 11.14 2.38
CA ILE A 343 17.69 10.03 1.95
C ILE A 343 16.85 8.98 1.20
N SER A 344 15.69 8.59 1.74
CA SER A 344 14.82 7.59 1.11
C SER A 344 14.35 8.03 -0.28
N ALA A 345 13.93 9.29 -0.42
CA ALA A 345 13.51 9.84 -1.71
C ALA A 345 14.67 9.84 -2.73
N ARG A 346 15.88 10.23 -2.30
CA ARG A 346 17.09 10.20 -3.14
C ARG A 346 17.43 8.80 -3.61
N VAL A 347 17.47 7.83 -2.71
CA VAL A 347 17.69 6.39 -3.03
C VAL A 347 16.73 5.90 -4.11
N ILE A 348 15.44 6.22 -3.97
CA ILE A 348 14.42 5.75 -4.90
C ILE A 348 14.61 6.40 -6.28
N GLU A 349 14.96 7.67 -6.32
CA GLU A 349 15.20 8.37 -7.59
C GLU A 349 16.50 7.90 -8.28
N GLU A 350 17.56 7.61 -7.54
CA GLU A 350 18.77 6.98 -8.06
C GLU A 350 18.45 5.60 -8.67
N ARG A 351 17.66 4.78 -7.96
CA ARG A 351 17.22 3.47 -8.47
C ARG A 351 16.34 3.62 -9.71
N ARG A 352 15.37 4.56 -9.71
CA ARG A 352 14.51 4.85 -10.86
C ARG A 352 15.33 5.20 -12.11
N ALA A 353 16.27 6.12 -11.97
CA ALA A 353 17.15 6.55 -13.07
C ALA A 353 17.95 5.37 -13.62
N PHE A 354 18.55 4.56 -12.75
CA PHE A 354 19.32 3.39 -13.12
C PHE A 354 18.46 2.33 -13.85
N LEU A 355 17.28 2.01 -13.32
CA LEU A 355 16.37 1.05 -13.95
C LEU A 355 15.82 1.54 -15.29
N THR A 356 15.59 2.84 -15.44
CA THR A 356 15.19 3.46 -16.72
C THR A 356 16.30 3.29 -17.78
N ASP A 357 17.56 3.48 -17.40
CA ASP A 357 18.72 3.21 -18.28
C ASP A 357 18.82 1.73 -18.68
N LEU A 358 18.61 0.82 -17.72
CA LEU A 358 18.60 -0.63 -18.02
C LEU A 358 17.45 -1.02 -18.95
N MET A 359 16.26 -0.40 -18.81
CA MET A 359 15.13 -0.63 -19.71
C MET A 359 15.44 -0.08 -21.13
N ALA A 360 16.09 1.08 -21.22
CA ALA A 360 16.54 1.63 -22.50
C ALA A 360 17.53 0.67 -23.19
N LYS A 361 18.42 0.03 -22.42
CA LYS A 361 19.35 -1.01 -22.87
C LYS A 361 18.71 -2.38 -23.14
N ASN A 362 17.37 -2.46 -23.04
CA ASN A 362 16.59 -3.68 -23.31
C ASN A 362 16.85 -4.85 -22.35
N LEU A 363 17.23 -4.56 -21.09
CA LEU A 363 17.35 -5.59 -20.04
C LEU A 363 15.98 -6.14 -19.61
N PHE A 364 14.91 -5.33 -19.76
CA PHE A 364 13.53 -5.66 -19.43
C PHE A 364 12.64 -5.63 -20.68
N PRO A 365 12.79 -6.59 -21.63
CA PRO A 365 12.14 -6.48 -22.93
C PRO A 365 10.61 -6.61 -22.86
N TYR A 366 10.07 -7.42 -21.96
CA TYR A 366 8.63 -7.56 -21.78
C TYR A 366 8.04 -6.34 -21.03
N THR A 367 8.71 -5.85 -20.00
CA THR A 367 8.33 -4.60 -19.31
C THR A 367 8.30 -3.42 -20.28
N LYS A 368 9.35 -3.29 -21.11
CA LYS A 368 9.41 -2.25 -22.15
C LYS A 368 8.25 -2.35 -23.14
N ARG A 369 7.87 -3.58 -23.54
CA ARG A 369 6.78 -3.82 -24.48
C ARG A 369 5.40 -3.47 -23.90
N TYR A 370 5.09 -3.93 -22.67
CA TYR A 370 3.76 -3.79 -22.10
C TYR A 370 3.58 -2.55 -21.25
N LEU A 371 4.63 -1.98 -20.70
CA LEU A 371 4.58 -0.82 -19.84
C LEU A 371 5.08 0.46 -20.56
N GLY A 372 6.17 0.36 -21.30
CA GLY A 372 6.80 1.46 -22.03
C GLY A 372 7.78 2.27 -21.19
N ASN A 373 7.36 2.79 -20.04
CA ASN A 373 8.17 3.56 -19.09
C ASN A 373 7.68 3.35 -17.64
N PHE A 374 8.33 4.02 -16.67
CA PHE A 374 7.97 3.97 -15.25
C PHE A 374 7.22 5.23 -14.76
N ASP A 375 6.69 6.08 -15.63
CA ASP A 375 6.09 7.37 -15.26
C ASP A 375 4.87 7.22 -14.35
N ASN A 376 4.12 6.14 -14.52
CA ASN A 376 2.96 5.81 -13.69
C ASN A 376 3.31 4.93 -12.47
N HIS A 377 4.58 4.70 -12.19
CA HIS A 377 5.03 3.90 -11.05
C HIS A 377 5.47 4.80 -9.90
N PHE A 378 5.10 4.40 -8.70
CA PHE A 378 5.37 5.16 -7.49
C PHE A 378 6.79 4.96 -6.98
N SER A 379 7.33 6.02 -6.39
CA SER A 379 8.45 6.05 -5.47
C SER A 379 7.88 5.87 -4.07
N THR A 380 8.11 4.72 -3.44
CA THR A 380 7.39 4.31 -2.23
C THR A 380 8.25 4.45 -0.99
N ILE A 381 7.77 5.23 0.01
CA ILE A 381 8.38 5.33 1.32
C ILE A 381 7.46 4.67 2.34
N GLY A 382 8.00 3.78 3.16
CA GLY A 382 7.29 3.09 4.22
C GLY A 382 7.93 3.30 5.59
N LEU A 383 7.31 2.74 6.62
CA LEU A 383 7.80 2.81 8.00
C LEU A 383 7.56 1.50 8.74
N ILE A 384 8.35 1.28 9.80
CA ILE A 384 8.24 0.13 10.70
C ILE A 384 8.30 0.60 12.15
N GLY A 385 7.52 -0.04 13.03
CA GLY A 385 7.70 0.04 14.48
C GLY A 385 7.14 1.29 15.13
N MET A 386 6.01 1.85 14.65
CA MET A 386 5.42 3.03 15.32
C MET A 386 5.04 2.76 16.77
N ASN A 387 4.60 1.53 17.11
CA ASN A 387 4.34 1.16 18.49
C ASN A 387 5.61 1.29 19.35
N GLU A 388 6.71 0.68 18.92
CA GLU A 388 7.98 0.73 19.63
C GLU A 388 8.62 2.11 19.57
N ALA A 389 8.37 2.91 18.52
CA ALA A 389 8.76 4.31 18.48
C ALA A 389 8.10 5.12 19.60
N CYS A 390 6.80 4.96 19.79
CA CYS A 390 6.07 5.60 20.90
C CYS A 390 6.60 5.17 22.27
N MET A 391 6.95 3.88 22.44
CA MET A 391 7.50 3.34 23.68
C MET A 391 8.92 3.85 23.97
N ASN A 392 9.75 4.04 22.93
CA ASN A 392 11.11 4.57 23.04
C ASN A 392 11.16 6.09 23.18
N ALA A 393 10.18 6.82 22.66
CA ALA A 393 10.09 8.26 22.74
C ALA A 393 9.98 8.77 24.18
N ASN A 394 10.99 9.52 24.68
CA ASN A 394 11.04 10.02 26.05
C ASN A 394 9.84 10.89 26.43
N TRP A 395 9.25 11.56 25.46
CA TRP A 395 8.09 12.45 25.61
C TRP A 395 6.74 11.71 25.56
N ILE A 396 6.72 10.39 25.26
CA ILE A 396 5.49 9.59 25.17
C ILE A 396 5.50 8.42 26.18
N LYS A 397 6.43 7.46 26.03
CA LYS A 397 6.59 6.26 26.89
C LYS A 397 5.30 5.42 27.02
N LYS A 398 4.52 5.32 25.94
CA LYS A 398 3.25 4.59 25.86
C LYS A 398 3.19 3.78 24.58
N ASN A 399 2.42 2.70 24.57
CA ASN A 399 2.12 1.91 23.39
C ASN A 399 0.88 2.48 22.64
N LEU A 400 0.56 1.94 21.46
CA LEU A 400 -0.54 2.41 20.60
C LEU A 400 -1.96 2.23 21.15
N THR A 401 -2.15 1.60 22.32
CA THR A 401 -3.46 1.58 22.99
C THR A 401 -3.74 2.88 23.74
N ASP A 402 -2.71 3.68 24.03
CA ASP A 402 -2.82 4.99 24.68
C ASP A 402 -3.09 6.10 23.65
N LYS A 403 -4.03 7.00 23.98
CA LYS A 403 -4.42 8.09 23.08
C LYS A 403 -3.25 9.00 22.69
N LYS A 404 -2.32 9.30 23.60
CA LYS A 404 -1.16 10.16 23.32
C LYS A 404 -0.25 9.53 22.25
N ALA A 405 -0.06 8.20 22.30
CA ALA A 405 0.68 7.48 21.27
C ALA A 405 -0.08 7.46 19.93
N GLN A 406 -1.41 7.36 19.97
CA GLN A 406 -2.25 7.45 18.77
C GLN A 406 -2.15 8.83 18.12
N ASP A 407 -2.29 9.92 18.88
CA ASP A 407 -2.25 11.29 18.37
C ASP A 407 -0.86 11.60 17.76
N PHE A 408 0.21 11.12 18.40
CA PHE A 408 1.56 11.23 17.85
C PHE A 408 1.71 10.44 16.54
N THR A 409 1.24 9.21 16.48
CA THR A 409 1.29 8.39 15.27
C THR A 409 0.54 9.03 14.11
N GLU A 410 -0.65 9.58 14.37
CA GLU A 410 -1.42 10.31 13.37
C GLU A 410 -0.65 11.54 12.85
N SER A 411 -0.02 12.30 13.76
CA SER A 411 0.80 13.46 13.38
C SER A 411 2.01 13.06 12.52
N VAL A 412 2.68 11.94 12.84
CA VAL A 412 3.80 11.40 12.05
C VAL A 412 3.34 11.01 10.64
N LEU A 413 2.24 10.26 10.52
CA LEU A 413 1.72 9.84 9.22
C LEU A 413 1.30 11.03 8.34
N ASN A 414 0.65 12.03 8.92
CA ASN A 414 0.28 13.25 8.20
C ASN A 414 1.51 14.07 7.80
N HIS A 415 2.52 14.17 8.64
CA HIS A 415 3.79 14.82 8.31
C HIS A 415 4.48 14.14 7.13
N MET A 416 4.60 12.81 7.16
CA MET A 416 5.17 12.04 6.04
C MET A 416 4.39 12.25 4.74
N ARG A 417 3.06 12.24 4.78
CA ARG A 417 2.22 12.53 3.60
C ARG A 417 2.48 13.91 3.01
N ASN A 418 2.56 14.93 3.86
CA ASN A 418 2.87 16.31 3.42
C ASN A 418 4.25 16.38 2.76
N ARG A 419 5.24 15.68 3.31
CA ARG A 419 6.59 15.59 2.73
C ARG A 419 6.60 14.95 1.34
N LEU A 420 5.79 13.90 1.12
CA LEU A 420 5.69 13.24 -0.19
C LEU A 420 5.18 14.18 -1.29
N VAL A 421 4.29 15.11 -0.96
CA VAL A 421 3.83 16.15 -1.92
C VAL A 421 5.02 17.01 -2.38
N ILE A 422 5.90 17.41 -1.44
CA ILE A 422 7.12 18.18 -1.78
C ILE A 422 8.03 17.38 -2.72
N TYR A 423 8.20 16.06 -2.48
CA TYR A 423 9.00 15.22 -3.37
C TYR A 423 8.38 15.06 -4.74
N GLN A 424 7.05 14.92 -4.83
CA GLN A 424 6.35 14.88 -6.12
C GLN A 424 6.58 16.17 -6.93
N GLU A 425 6.54 17.33 -6.26
CA GLU A 425 6.84 18.61 -6.91
C GLU A 425 8.33 18.72 -7.32
N LYS A 426 9.25 18.28 -6.45
CA LYS A 426 10.70 18.36 -6.67
C LYS A 426 11.17 17.46 -7.82
N TYR A 427 10.73 16.22 -7.85
CA TYR A 427 11.24 15.19 -8.76
C TYR A 427 10.34 14.98 -10.00
N GLY A 428 9.09 15.44 -9.96
CA GLY A 428 8.13 15.23 -11.06
C GLY A 428 7.58 13.81 -11.14
N HIS A 429 7.90 12.94 -10.18
CA HIS A 429 7.45 11.55 -10.12
C HIS A 429 6.38 11.36 -9.05
N LEU A 430 5.66 10.24 -9.11
CA LEU A 430 4.65 9.87 -8.12
C LEU A 430 5.32 9.33 -6.87
N PHE A 431 4.91 9.83 -5.70
CA PHE A 431 5.34 9.33 -4.38
C PHE A 431 4.15 8.86 -3.58
N ASN A 432 4.31 7.82 -2.77
CA ASN A 432 3.27 7.33 -1.87
C ASN A 432 3.83 6.84 -0.53
N LEU A 433 2.94 6.80 0.47
CA LEU A 433 3.19 6.26 1.80
C LEU A 433 2.67 4.84 1.89
N GLU A 434 3.53 3.91 2.28
CA GLU A 434 3.17 2.50 2.40
C GLU A 434 3.20 2.00 3.84
N ALA A 435 2.16 1.27 4.24
CA ALA A 435 2.27 0.38 5.38
C ALA A 435 2.99 -0.89 4.92
N THR A 436 4.33 -0.85 4.91
CA THR A 436 5.14 -1.88 4.29
C THR A 436 4.90 -3.26 4.92
N PRO A 437 4.47 -4.27 4.17
CA PRO A 437 4.30 -5.64 4.67
C PRO A 437 5.67 -6.33 4.78
N ALA A 438 6.52 -5.83 5.67
CA ALA A 438 7.90 -6.23 5.78
C ALA A 438 8.04 -7.51 6.60
N GLU A 439 8.38 -8.62 5.94
CA GLU A 439 8.61 -9.92 6.58
C GLU A 439 9.97 -9.98 7.28
N SER A 440 11.04 -9.61 6.60
CA SER A 440 12.40 -9.66 7.12
C SER A 440 12.86 -8.40 7.82
N THR A 441 12.37 -7.24 7.39
CA THR A 441 12.83 -5.92 7.85
C THR A 441 12.54 -5.69 9.33
N THR A 442 11.40 -6.17 9.84
CA THR A 442 11.04 -6.07 11.26
C THR A 442 12.05 -6.77 12.16
N TYR A 443 12.49 -7.96 11.75
CA TYR A 443 13.52 -8.73 12.46
C TYR A 443 14.92 -8.13 12.26
N ARG A 444 15.26 -7.74 11.04
CA ARG A 444 16.56 -7.10 10.73
C ARG A 444 16.79 -5.86 11.57
N PHE A 445 15.81 -4.97 11.65
CA PHE A 445 15.91 -3.76 12.46
C PHE A 445 15.98 -4.05 13.95
N GLY A 446 15.06 -4.87 14.49
CA GLY A 446 15.02 -5.19 15.90
C GLY A 446 16.33 -5.84 16.38
N LYS A 447 16.84 -6.83 15.62
CA LYS A 447 18.12 -7.48 15.92
C LYS A 447 19.29 -6.50 15.92
N LYS A 448 19.41 -5.66 14.85
CA LYS A 448 20.51 -4.72 14.71
C LYS A 448 20.47 -3.62 15.76
N ASP A 449 19.28 -3.15 16.09
CA ASP A 449 19.11 -2.12 17.11
C ASP A 449 19.44 -2.63 18.50
N LYS A 450 19.04 -3.86 18.83
CA LYS A 450 19.36 -4.48 20.14
C LYS A 450 20.87 -4.74 20.29
N GLU A 451 21.58 -5.04 19.19
CA GLU A 451 23.04 -5.17 19.18
C GLU A 451 23.75 -3.82 19.43
N LEU A 452 23.20 -2.71 18.88
CA LEU A 452 23.80 -1.38 18.99
C LEU A 452 23.34 -0.61 20.24
N TYR A 453 22.12 -0.82 20.67
CA TYR A 453 21.43 -0.13 21.75
C TYR A 453 20.72 -1.16 22.65
N PRO A 454 21.42 -1.76 23.64
CA PRO A 454 20.85 -2.85 24.45
C PRO A 454 19.54 -2.49 25.17
N ASP A 455 19.34 -1.21 25.53
CA ASP A 455 18.15 -0.74 26.25
C ASP A 455 16.99 -0.33 25.32
N ILE A 456 17.16 -0.35 24.00
CA ILE A 456 16.07 -0.04 23.09
C ILE A 456 14.93 -1.04 23.25
N ILE A 457 13.71 -0.53 23.31
CA ILE A 457 12.52 -1.36 23.49
C ILE A 457 12.14 -1.97 22.14
N THR A 458 12.03 -3.30 22.10
CA THR A 458 11.55 -4.10 20.97
C THR A 458 10.28 -4.84 21.36
N ALA A 459 9.57 -5.43 20.41
CA ALA A 459 8.33 -6.17 20.69
C ALA A 459 8.57 -7.44 21.51
N SER A 460 9.76 -8.07 21.39
CA SER A 460 10.20 -9.21 22.21
C SER A 460 11.66 -9.04 22.62
N GLU A 461 12.00 -9.44 23.83
CA GLU A 461 13.38 -9.44 24.35
C GLU A 461 14.18 -10.67 23.90
N GLU A 462 13.53 -11.85 23.78
CA GLU A 462 14.21 -13.10 23.41
C GLU A 462 14.62 -13.10 21.93
N THR A 463 13.70 -12.68 21.06
CA THR A 463 13.95 -12.58 19.63
C THR A 463 13.48 -11.20 19.16
N PRO A 464 14.38 -10.21 19.15
CA PRO A 464 14.00 -8.82 18.88
C PRO A 464 13.37 -8.65 17.50
N TYR A 465 12.18 -8.06 17.45
CA TYR A 465 11.51 -7.62 16.23
C TYR A 465 10.71 -6.35 16.50
N TYR A 466 10.26 -5.68 15.44
CA TYR A 466 9.38 -4.53 15.53
C TYR A 466 8.01 -4.83 14.92
N THR A 467 6.97 -4.18 15.44
CA THR A 467 5.63 -4.23 14.88
C THR A 467 5.61 -3.64 13.47
N ASN A 468 4.86 -4.24 12.55
CA ASN A 468 4.71 -3.69 11.21
C ASN A 468 4.09 -2.30 11.23
N SER A 469 4.72 -1.35 10.54
CA SER A 469 4.21 0.00 10.29
C SER A 469 3.58 0.65 11.53
N SER A 470 2.30 1.04 11.48
CA SER A 470 1.51 1.56 12.61
C SER A 470 0.41 0.60 13.05
N HIS A 471 0.59 -0.70 12.78
CA HIS A 471 -0.33 -1.72 13.29
C HIS A 471 -0.28 -1.81 14.81
N LEU A 472 -1.38 -2.26 15.41
CA LEU A 472 -1.33 -2.65 16.81
C LEU A 472 -0.39 -3.85 17.01
N PRO A 473 0.34 -3.90 18.13
CA PRO A 473 1.05 -5.12 18.52
C PRO A 473 0.09 -6.30 18.55
N VAL A 474 0.56 -7.45 18.08
CA VAL A 474 -0.26 -8.67 17.96
C VAL A 474 -0.78 -9.21 19.30
N ASN A 475 -0.28 -8.69 20.41
CA ASN A 475 -0.68 -9.05 21.78
C ASN A 475 -1.46 -7.92 22.50
N ALA A 476 -1.89 -6.86 21.78
CA ALA A 476 -2.48 -5.67 22.41
C ALA A 476 -3.88 -5.93 22.97
N THR A 477 -4.73 -6.62 22.22
CA THR A 477 -6.13 -6.89 22.60
C THR A 477 -6.61 -8.22 22.03
N GLU A 478 -7.61 -8.81 22.66
CA GLU A 478 -8.37 -9.97 22.17
C GLU A 478 -9.72 -9.55 21.56
N ASP A 479 -10.12 -8.28 21.70
CA ASP A 479 -11.32 -7.72 21.09
C ASP A 479 -11.01 -7.12 19.71
N ILE A 480 -11.66 -7.65 18.68
CA ILE A 480 -11.50 -7.19 17.30
C ILE A 480 -11.98 -5.76 17.11
N PHE A 481 -13.04 -5.33 17.83
CA PHE A 481 -13.61 -4.00 17.66
C PHE A 481 -12.73 -2.93 18.28
N ASP A 482 -12.09 -3.20 19.44
CA ASP A 482 -11.06 -2.32 20.00
C ASP A 482 -9.91 -2.11 19.01
N ALA A 483 -9.47 -3.20 18.36
CA ALA A 483 -8.41 -3.11 17.36
C ALA A 483 -8.85 -2.31 16.12
N LEU A 484 -10.08 -2.52 15.65
CA LEU A 484 -10.66 -1.81 14.52
C LEU A 484 -10.79 -0.31 14.80
N ASP A 485 -11.29 0.07 15.98
CA ASP A 485 -11.45 1.48 16.40
C ASP A 485 -10.11 2.26 16.40
N ILE A 486 -9.02 1.60 16.79
CA ILE A 486 -7.69 2.20 16.76
C ILE A 486 -7.14 2.25 15.34
N GLN A 487 -7.24 1.16 14.58
CA GLN A 487 -6.66 1.06 13.25
C GLN A 487 -7.40 1.90 12.20
N ASP A 488 -8.68 2.17 12.40
CA ASP A 488 -9.48 3.04 11.53
C ASP A 488 -9.00 4.50 11.48
N LYS A 489 -8.22 4.93 12.48
CA LYS A 489 -7.56 6.24 12.51
C LYS A 489 -6.31 6.29 11.62
N PHE A 490 -5.57 5.19 11.50
CA PHE A 490 -4.26 5.17 10.85
C PHE A 490 -4.29 4.64 9.43
N GLN A 491 -5.01 3.55 9.20
CA GLN A 491 -4.95 2.87 7.91
C GLN A 491 -5.47 3.71 6.73
N PRO A 492 -6.49 4.58 6.88
CA PRO A 492 -6.87 5.51 5.82
C PRO A 492 -5.81 6.55 5.46
N LEU A 493 -4.81 6.79 6.31
CA LEU A 493 -3.73 7.74 6.04
C LEU A 493 -2.67 7.19 5.10
N TYR A 494 -2.56 5.87 4.95
CA TYR A 494 -1.68 5.26 3.96
C TYR A 494 -2.30 5.28 2.57
N THR A 495 -1.44 5.37 1.57
CA THR A 495 -1.83 5.29 0.17
C THR A 495 -1.48 3.95 -0.48
N SER A 496 -0.75 3.08 0.25
CA SER A 496 -0.51 1.69 -0.16
C SER A 496 -0.16 0.78 1.02
N GLY A 497 -0.13 -0.52 0.78
CA GLY A 497 0.35 -1.57 1.70
C GLY A 497 -0.52 -1.86 2.91
N THR A 498 -1.50 -1.03 3.21
CA THR A 498 -2.29 -1.16 4.45
C THR A 498 -3.31 -2.30 4.36
N VAL A 499 -3.38 -3.09 5.42
CA VAL A 499 -4.40 -4.13 5.60
C VAL A 499 -4.65 -4.35 7.08
N PHE A 500 -5.90 -4.46 7.46
CA PHE A 500 -6.27 -4.98 8.76
C PHE A 500 -6.37 -6.51 8.70
N HIS A 501 -5.56 -7.19 9.50
CA HIS A 501 -5.57 -8.65 9.66
C HIS A 501 -6.36 -9.03 10.92
N ALA A 502 -7.54 -9.60 10.74
CA ALA A 502 -8.29 -10.19 11.85
C ALA A 502 -7.71 -11.57 12.15
N PHE A 503 -6.71 -11.65 13.05
CA PHE A 503 -6.10 -12.91 13.47
C PHE A 503 -7.06 -13.71 14.35
N LEU A 504 -7.58 -14.81 13.79
CA LEU A 504 -8.49 -15.72 14.47
C LEU A 504 -7.71 -16.98 14.89
N GLY A 505 -7.98 -17.51 16.10
CA GLY A 505 -7.32 -18.72 16.59
C GLY A 505 -7.73 -19.96 15.80
N GLU A 506 -8.96 -19.95 15.30
CA GLU A 506 -9.58 -21.04 14.55
C GLU A 506 -10.49 -20.48 13.46
N LYS A 507 -11.04 -21.34 12.62
CA LYS A 507 -12.03 -20.90 11.61
C LYS A 507 -13.29 -20.36 12.28
N LEU A 508 -14.00 -19.49 11.58
CA LEU A 508 -15.32 -19.04 12.00
C LEU A 508 -16.34 -20.21 11.94
N PRO A 509 -17.35 -20.22 12.82
CA PRO A 509 -18.29 -21.33 12.93
C PRO A 509 -19.00 -21.69 11.62
N ASN A 510 -19.26 -20.70 10.78
CA ASN A 510 -19.92 -20.88 9.48
C ASN A 510 -19.69 -19.64 8.59
N TRP A 511 -20.05 -19.77 7.31
CA TRP A 511 -19.93 -18.72 6.31
C TRP A 511 -20.77 -17.47 6.61
N LYS A 512 -21.93 -17.62 7.28
CA LYS A 512 -22.79 -16.48 7.66
C LYS A 512 -22.08 -15.57 8.68
N SER A 513 -21.42 -16.15 9.67
CA SER A 513 -20.64 -15.40 10.64
C SER A 513 -19.48 -14.61 9.97
N ALA A 514 -18.85 -15.20 8.96
CA ALA A 514 -17.83 -14.52 8.17
C ALA A 514 -18.45 -13.38 7.34
N MET A 515 -19.57 -13.61 6.69
CA MET A 515 -20.29 -12.61 5.91
C MET A 515 -20.73 -11.43 6.78
N GLU A 516 -21.32 -11.69 7.94
CA GLU A 516 -21.75 -10.66 8.88
C GLU A 516 -20.57 -9.81 9.41
N LEU A 517 -19.45 -10.46 9.72
CA LEU A 517 -18.24 -9.75 10.19
C LEU A 517 -17.68 -8.86 9.09
N VAL A 518 -17.52 -9.39 7.87
CA VAL A 518 -17.04 -8.63 6.70
C VAL A 518 -17.97 -7.45 6.42
N ARG A 519 -19.28 -7.66 6.43
CA ARG A 519 -20.28 -6.62 6.24
C ARG A 519 -20.19 -5.52 7.31
N LYS A 520 -20.10 -5.89 8.58
CA LYS A 520 -19.97 -4.94 9.70
C LYS A 520 -18.69 -4.10 9.56
N ILE A 521 -17.58 -4.71 9.19
CA ILE A 521 -16.33 -3.97 8.97
C ILE A 521 -16.51 -3.00 7.79
N ALA A 522 -17.03 -3.45 6.66
CA ALA A 522 -17.19 -2.64 5.47
C ALA A 522 -18.13 -1.45 5.67
N GLU A 523 -19.23 -1.64 6.40
CA GLU A 523 -20.27 -0.61 6.60
C GLU A 523 -19.90 0.42 7.70
N ASN A 524 -19.08 0.04 8.70
CA ASN A 524 -18.84 0.88 9.87
C ASN A 524 -17.43 1.49 9.95
N TYR A 525 -16.44 0.93 9.23
CA TYR A 525 -15.04 1.37 9.27
C TYR A 525 -14.55 1.88 7.91
N LYS A 526 -13.62 2.82 7.95
CA LYS A 526 -12.98 3.43 6.76
C LYS A 526 -11.76 2.65 6.28
N LEU A 527 -11.48 1.52 6.90
CA LEU A 527 -10.36 0.64 6.53
C LEU A 527 -10.40 0.33 5.03
N PRO A 528 -9.35 0.66 4.27
CA PRO A 528 -9.33 0.44 2.81
C PRO A 528 -9.32 -1.04 2.44
N TYR A 529 -8.59 -1.86 3.22
CA TYR A 529 -8.43 -3.30 3.03
C TYR A 529 -8.43 -4.03 4.34
N PHE A 530 -9.06 -5.18 4.35
CA PHE A 530 -9.04 -6.07 5.51
C PHE A 530 -9.19 -7.54 5.08
N THR A 531 -8.87 -8.45 5.97
CA THR A 531 -9.01 -9.89 5.75
C THR A 531 -9.20 -10.63 7.07
N LEU A 532 -9.92 -11.73 7.03
CA LEU A 532 -9.99 -12.70 8.11
C LEU A 532 -8.75 -13.59 8.03
N SER A 533 -8.15 -13.93 9.15
CA SER A 533 -6.88 -14.67 9.18
C SER A 533 -6.94 -15.80 10.21
N PRO A 534 -7.68 -16.89 9.95
CA PRO A 534 -7.69 -18.08 10.80
C PRO A 534 -6.32 -18.80 10.74
N THR A 535 -6.02 -19.56 11.79
CA THR A 535 -4.91 -20.52 11.79
C THR A 535 -5.46 -21.92 11.54
N TYR A 536 -4.78 -22.73 10.72
CA TYR A 536 -5.14 -24.11 10.45
C TYR A 536 -3.90 -24.97 10.22
N SER A 537 -4.07 -26.28 10.23
CA SER A 537 -2.99 -27.23 10.03
C SER A 537 -3.31 -28.22 8.91
N VAL A 538 -2.29 -28.79 8.29
CA VAL A 538 -2.45 -29.79 7.22
C VAL A 538 -1.61 -31.01 7.53
N CYS A 539 -2.28 -32.16 7.57
CA CYS A 539 -1.64 -33.47 7.63
C CYS A 539 -1.48 -34.04 6.21
N LYS A 540 -0.32 -34.55 5.86
CA LYS A 540 -0.05 -35.15 4.54
C LYS A 540 -0.98 -36.33 4.19
N LYS A 541 -1.51 -37.03 5.21
CA LYS A 541 -2.40 -38.21 5.03
C LYS A 541 -3.88 -37.88 5.19
N HIS A 542 -4.21 -36.93 6.10
CA HIS A 542 -5.60 -36.66 6.49
C HIS A 542 -6.09 -35.27 6.09
N GLY A 543 -5.24 -34.47 5.41
CA GLY A 543 -5.61 -33.14 4.89
C GLY A 543 -5.77 -32.09 6.00
N TYR A 544 -6.77 -31.24 5.82
CA TYR A 544 -7.04 -30.07 6.67
C TYR A 544 -7.42 -30.44 8.11
N ILE A 545 -6.85 -29.73 9.07
CA ILE A 545 -7.13 -29.80 10.50
C ILE A 545 -7.34 -28.37 11.01
N GLU A 546 -8.40 -28.14 11.75
CA GLU A 546 -8.74 -26.85 12.32
C GLU A 546 -7.77 -26.43 13.43
N GLY A 547 -7.37 -25.15 13.46
CA GLY A 547 -6.51 -24.58 14.49
C GLY A 547 -5.03 -24.95 14.37
N GLU A 548 -4.28 -24.59 15.42
CA GLU A 548 -2.84 -24.80 15.56
C GLU A 548 -2.56 -26.19 16.12
N VAL A 549 -2.32 -27.16 15.27
CA VAL A 549 -2.11 -28.57 15.61
C VAL A 549 -0.82 -29.07 14.98
N TYR A 550 0.25 -29.31 15.78
CA TYR A 550 1.57 -29.74 15.30
C TYR A 550 1.71 -31.24 15.08
N GLU A 551 0.81 -32.03 15.60
CA GLU A 551 0.76 -33.48 15.45
C GLU A 551 -0.66 -33.91 15.08
N CYS A 552 -0.79 -34.71 14.02
CA CYS A 552 -2.08 -35.14 13.53
C CYS A 552 -2.79 -36.03 14.60
N PRO A 553 -4.02 -35.72 15.00
CA PRO A 553 -4.74 -36.49 16.00
C PRO A 553 -5.11 -37.91 15.55
N GLN A 554 -5.02 -38.20 14.23
CA GLN A 554 -5.37 -39.52 13.66
C GLN A 554 -4.16 -40.41 13.42
N CYS A 555 -3.02 -39.88 12.93
CA CYS A 555 -1.85 -40.69 12.60
C CYS A 555 -0.58 -40.35 13.38
N HIS A 556 -0.63 -39.34 14.26
CA HIS A 556 0.48 -38.86 15.06
C HIS A 556 1.72 -38.40 14.26
N GLU A 557 1.57 -38.13 12.97
CA GLU A 557 2.62 -37.52 12.17
C GLU A 557 2.61 -36.00 12.31
N LYS A 558 3.78 -35.39 12.11
CA LYS A 558 3.93 -33.93 12.12
C LYS A 558 3.07 -33.31 11.04
N THR A 559 2.39 -32.24 11.37
CA THR A 559 1.57 -31.41 10.49
C THR A 559 2.31 -30.14 10.06
N GLU A 560 1.85 -29.52 9.00
CA GLU A 560 2.23 -28.16 8.59
C GLU A 560 1.19 -27.18 9.16
N VAL A 561 1.60 -26.30 10.08
CA VAL A 561 0.72 -25.26 10.65
C VAL A 561 0.78 -24.02 9.77
N TYR A 562 -0.36 -23.61 9.24
CA TYR A 562 -0.49 -22.48 8.34
C TYR A 562 -1.09 -21.27 9.06
N SER A 563 -0.45 -20.13 8.91
CA SER A 563 -0.98 -18.84 9.32
C SER A 563 -0.50 -17.75 8.38
N ARG A 564 -1.14 -16.59 8.43
CA ARG A 564 -0.78 -15.45 7.59
C ARG A 564 0.46 -14.76 8.16
N ILE A 565 1.53 -14.68 7.37
CA ILE A 565 2.77 -14.04 7.81
C ILE A 565 2.70 -12.52 7.71
N THR A 566 2.48 -11.98 6.54
CA THR A 566 2.27 -10.53 6.29
C THR A 566 1.19 -10.28 5.25
N GLY A 567 1.24 -10.96 4.12
CA GLY A 567 0.31 -10.78 3.02
C GLY A 567 -0.21 -12.10 2.45
N TYR A 568 0.32 -13.24 2.90
CA TYR A 568 0.00 -14.56 2.36
C TYR A 568 0.23 -15.65 3.42
N TYR A 569 -0.35 -16.83 3.21
CA TYR A 569 -0.20 -17.99 4.09
C TYR A 569 1.04 -18.79 3.76
N ARG A 570 1.74 -19.24 4.81
CA ARG A 570 2.87 -20.17 4.74
C ARG A 570 2.92 -21.01 6.02
N PRO A 571 3.51 -22.20 5.93
CA PRO A 571 3.79 -22.98 7.14
C PRO A 571 4.64 -22.18 8.13
N VAL A 572 4.19 -22.06 9.36
CA VAL A 572 4.88 -21.30 10.43
C VAL A 572 6.30 -21.81 10.62
N GLN A 573 6.52 -23.09 10.39
CA GLN A 573 7.84 -23.74 10.48
C GLN A 573 8.88 -23.18 9.47
N ASN A 574 8.41 -22.49 8.43
CA ASN A 574 9.26 -21.90 7.39
C ASN A 574 9.55 -20.41 7.63
N TRP A 575 9.00 -19.82 8.69
CA TRP A 575 9.14 -18.38 8.95
C TRP A 575 10.52 -18.05 9.52
N ASN A 576 10.98 -16.82 9.29
CA ASN A 576 12.16 -16.30 9.96
C ASN A 576 11.92 -16.18 11.47
N LYS A 577 13.01 -16.10 12.24
CA LYS A 577 12.95 -16.13 13.72
C LYS A 577 12.07 -15.03 14.31
N GLY A 578 12.13 -13.80 13.75
CA GLY A 578 11.34 -12.68 14.24
C GLY A 578 9.84 -12.88 14.00
N LYS A 579 9.46 -13.37 12.81
CA LYS A 579 8.06 -13.66 12.49
C LYS A 579 7.53 -14.90 13.24
N ALA A 580 8.36 -15.90 13.46
CA ALA A 580 8.01 -17.02 14.31
C ALA A 580 7.78 -16.59 15.78
N GLN A 581 8.55 -15.61 16.28
CA GLN A 581 8.31 -15.01 17.58
C GLN A 581 7.02 -14.19 17.60
N GLU A 582 6.79 -13.35 16.60
CA GLU A 582 5.53 -12.60 16.46
C GLU A 582 4.31 -13.53 16.47
N PHE A 583 4.40 -14.71 15.83
CA PHE A 583 3.32 -15.68 15.85
C PHE A 583 3.06 -16.22 17.25
N LYS A 584 4.11 -16.52 18.02
CA LYS A 584 3.98 -16.97 19.42
C LYS A 584 3.39 -15.89 20.34
N ASP A 585 3.69 -14.62 20.05
CA ASP A 585 3.21 -13.50 20.84
C ASP A 585 1.76 -13.11 20.49
N ARG A 586 1.17 -13.69 19.41
CA ARG A 586 -0.18 -13.35 18.94
C ARG A 586 -1.24 -13.72 19.98
N LYS A 587 -2.06 -12.75 20.31
CA LYS A 587 -3.39 -12.97 20.83
C LYS A 587 -4.36 -13.05 19.67
N THR A 588 -5.16 -14.07 19.66
CA THR A 588 -6.22 -14.24 18.66
C THR A 588 -7.48 -13.56 19.12
N TYR A 589 -8.21 -12.97 18.19
CA TYR A 589 -9.50 -12.35 18.50
C TYR A 589 -10.53 -13.42 18.85
N GLU A 590 -11.17 -13.29 20.03
CA GLU A 590 -12.27 -14.14 20.45
C GLU A 590 -13.59 -13.60 19.90
N ILE A 591 -14.36 -14.47 19.26
CA ILE A 591 -15.74 -14.20 18.85
C ILE A 591 -16.63 -14.84 19.88
N GLU A 592 -17.03 -14.09 20.93
CA GLU A 592 -17.88 -14.60 21.98
C GLU A 592 -19.18 -15.19 21.42
N LYS A 593 -19.51 -16.40 21.88
CA LYS A 593 -20.81 -17.07 21.68
C LYS A 593 -21.96 -16.37 22.42
N LYS A 594 -21.86 -15.13 22.84
CA LYS A 594 -22.91 -14.43 23.54
C LYS A 594 -23.97 -13.94 22.56
N ASN A 595 -25.18 -14.45 22.72
CA ASN A 595 -26.45 -14.00 22.10
C ASN A 595 -26.85 -12.56 22.49
N SER A 596 -25.90 -11.63 22.67
CA SER A 596 -26.14 -10.25 23.10
C SER A 596 -25.70 -9.18 22.12
N LEU A 597 -25.22 -9.53 20.91
CA LEU A 597 -24.80 -8.53 19.91
C LEU A 597 -25.94 -7.67 19.34
N SER A 598 -27.20 -8.11 19.48
CA SER A 598 -28.35 -7.30 19.05
C SER A 598 -28.82 -6.25 20.06
N SER A 599 -28.37 -6.31 21.33
CA SER A 599 -28.82 -5.39 22.40
C SER A 599 -27.81 -4.28 22.71
N SER A 600 -26.52 -4.47 22.45
CA SER A 600 -25.49 -3.45 22.76
C SER A 600 -25.35 -2.41 21.64
N LEU A 601 -25.56 -2.77 20.37
CA LEU A 601 -25.49 -1.80 19.26
C LEU A 601 -26.71 -0.86 19.20
N ASN A 602 -27.90 -1.31 19.67
CA ASN A 602 -29.07 -0.44 19.79
C ASN A 602 -29.00 0.53 20.99
N ASN A 603 -28.12 0.26 21.97
CA ASN A 603 -27.91 1.16 23.10
C ASN A 603 -26.81 2.19 22.83
N GLN A 604 -25.74 1.83 22.10
CA GLN A 604 -24.67 2.79 21.75
C GLN A 604 -25.10 3.82 20.69
N SER A 605 -26.00 3.47 19.77
CA SER A 605 -26.57 4.46 18.84
C SER A 605 -27.55 5.42 19.53
N LYS A 606 -28.19 5.03 20.64
CA LYS A 606 -29.04 5.91 21.44
C LYS A 606 -28.26 6.73 22.47
N GLU A 607 -27.17 6.22 23.01
CA GLU A 607 -26.31 6.98 23.93
C GLU A 607 -25.47 8.03 23.19
N LYS A 608 -24.98 7.75 21.97
CA LYS A 608 -24.28 8.76 21.15
C LYS A 608 -25.15 9.91 20.66
N GLU A 609 -26.46 9.72 20.53
CA GLU A 609 -27.40 10.83 20.22
C GLU A 609 -27.77 11.67 21.45
N THR A 610 -27.63 11.14 22.66
CA THR A 610 -27.93 11.87 23.91
C THR A 610 -26.71 12.57 24.51
N GLU A 611 -25.52 12.03 24.36
CA GLU A 611 -24.27 12.66 24.84
C GLU A 611 -23.82 13.85 23.98
N ASN A 612 -24.21 13.93 22.70
CA ASN A 612 -23.90 15.06 21.83
C ASN A 612 -24.72 16.34 22.12
N LYS A 613 -25.58 16.35 23.14
CA LYS A 613 -26.37 17.54 23.53
C LYS A 613 -25.98 18.20 24.85
N GLU A 614 -25.10 17.60 25.66
CA GLU A 614 -24.78 18.15 26.98
C GLU A 614 -23.31 18.47 27.29
N ASN A 615 -22.36 18.10 26.44
CA ASN A 615 -20.92 18.37 26.70
C ASN A 615 -20.28 19.37 25.73
N ASN A 616 -20.91 20.53 25.57
CA ASN A 616 -20.32 21.70 24.96
C ASN A 616 -20.03 22.75 26.01
N ARG A 617 -19.14 22.48 26.96
CA ARG A 617 -18.44 23.50 27.77
C ARG A 617 -17.22 22.93 28.47
N GLU A 618 -16.07 23.52 28.09
CA GLU A 618 -14.84 23.61 28.86
C GLU A 618 -14.05 22.32 29.14
N SER A 619 -13.02 22.06 28.30
CA SER A 619 -11.67 21.88 28.84
C SER A 619 -10.61 21.87 27.72
N THR A 620 -9.78 22.89 27.76
CA THR A 620 -8.34 22.89 27.44
C THR A 620 -7.88 22.32 26.10
N LEU A 621 -8.07 23.11 25.06
CA LEU A 621 -7.21 23.13 23.89
C LEU A 621 -6.10 24.19 24.08
N GLU A 622 -5.19 23.94 24.98
CA GLU A 622 -3.87 24.60 24.99
C GLU A 622 -2.85 23.48 24.90
N ILE A 623 -2.16 23.37 23.76
CA ILE A 623 -0.83 22.75 23.52
C ILE A 623 -0.65 22.18 22.09
N ILE A 624 -1.58 22.29 21.14
CA ILE A 624 -1.35 21.71 19.80
C ILE A 624 -1.29 22.74 18.65
N ASP A 625 -1.45 24.03 18.89
CA ASP A 625 -1.44 25.04 17.79
C ASP A 625 -0.05 25.55 17.35
N ASP A 626 1.05 25.01 17.89
CA ASP A 626 2.40 25.50 17.57
C ASP A 626 3.24 24.61 16.63
N PHE A 627 2.63 23.64 15.94
CA PHE A 627 3.36 22.85 14.95
C PHE A 627 3.09 23.30 13.51
N HIS A 628 3.65 24.43 13.11
CA HIS A 628 3.93 24.74 11.72
C HIS A 628 5.31 24.19 11.32
N PRO A 629 5.43 23.51 10.18
CA PRO A 629 6.74 23.06 9.72
C PRO A 629 7.60 24.30 9.40
N PHE A 630 8.72 24.42 10.10
CA PHE A 630 9.78 25.35 9.75
C PHE A 630 10.36 24.93 8.40
N ILE A 631 10.05 25.69 7.37
CA ILE A 631 10.88 25.74 6.17
C ILE A 631 11.96 26.77 6.47
N GLN A 632 13.10 26.33 7.00
CA GLN A 632 14.33 27.11 6.90
C GLN A 632 14.84 26.94 5.48
N THR A 633 14.64 27.96 4.67
CA THR A 633 15.45 28.18 3.48
C THR A 633 16.88 28.35 3.92
N GLU A 634 17.77 27.47 3.47
CA GLU A 634 19.21 27.69 3.48
C GLU A 634 19.55 28.86 2.55
N GLU A 635 19.50 30.07 3.10
CA GLU A 635 20.15 31.25 2.56
C GLU A 635 20.91 31.92 3.68
N LYS A 636 22.08 31.35 4.03
CA LYS A 636 23.20 32.09 4.66
C LYS A 636 24.44 31.21 4.60
N GLU A 637 25.10 31.24 3.45
CA GLU A 637 26.56 31.08 3.33
C GLU A 637 26.95 31.15 1.85
N LYS A 638 26.93 32.36 1.29
CA LYS A 638 27.69 32.75 0.07
C LYS A 638 27.65 34.26 -0.10
N GLU A 639 28.13 34.96 0.89
CA GLU A 639 28.68 36.32 0.71
C GLU A 639 30.15 36.26 1.08
N GLU A 640 30.94 35.93 0.10
CA GLU A 640 32.29 36.44 -0.09
C GLU A 640 32.80 35.96 -1.46
N GLN A 641 33.20 36.94 -2.28
CA GLN A 641 33.80 36.86 -3.59
C GLN A 641 32.84 36.88 -4.78
N LYS A 642 32.54 38.10 -5.24
CA LYS A 642 32.80 38.55 -6.61
C LYS A 642 32.29 39.98 -6.79
N GLU A 643 33.18 40.93 -6.58
CA GLU A 643 33.16 42.18 -7.36
C GLU A 643 33.44 41.91 -8.84
N ASP A 644 32.85 42.76 -9.67
CA ASP A 644 32.98 42.93 -11.12
C ASP A 644 32.07 42.10 -12.01
N LYS A 645 30.91 42.71 -12.32
CA LYS A 645 30.55 43.16 -13.68
C LYS A 645 29.15 43.76 -13.66
N LYS A 646 29.10 45.09 -13.73
CA LYS A 646 27.90 45.85 -14.08
C LYS A 646 27.61 45.62 -15.55
N GLU A 647 26.48 45.00 -15.85
CA GLU A 647 25.69 45.28 -17.03
C GLU A 647 24.24 45.52 -16.61
N LYS A 648 23.76 46.70 -16.87
CA LYS A 648 22.42 47.19 -16.60
C LYS A 648 21.42 46.33 -17.44
N LEU A 649 20.47 45.71 -16.74
CA LEU A 649 19.19 45.37 -17.32
C LEU A 649 18.14 46.28 -16.67
N GLU A 650 17.59 47.18 -17.49
CA GLU A 650 16.43 48.00 -17.21
C GLU A 650 15.24 47.09 -16.92
N GLY A 651 14.60 47.17 -15.76
CA GLY A 651 13.43 46.39 -15.37
C GLY A 651 13.21 46.24 -13.87
N GLN A 652 14.06 46.84 -13.01
CA GLN A 652 14.01 46.62 -11.56
C GLN A 652 13.38 47.78 -10.76
N GLU A 653 12.79 48.77 -11.39
CA GLU A 653 12.28 49.98 -10.70
C GLU A 653 10.75 49.99 -10.43
N VAL A 654 10.01 48.89 -10.56
CA VAL A 654 8.55 48.89 -10.32
C VAL A 654 8.14 48.11 -9.07
N PHE A 655 9.07 47.48 -8.32
CA PHE A 655 8.72 46.55 -7.25
C PHE A 655 8.92 47.05 -5.80
N GLU A 656 9.54 48.20 -5.58
CA GLU A 656 9.74 48.76 -4.21
C GLU A 656 8.59 49.66 -3.74
N ASP A 657 7.74 50.19 -4.61
CA ASP A 657 6.70 51.17 -4.23
C ASP A 657 5.35 50.62 -3.81
N ILE A 658 5.16 49.28 -3.81
CA ILE A 658 3.87 48.68 -3.41
C ILE A 658 3.82 48.34 -1.89
N PHE A 659 4.93 48.45 -1.17
CA PHE A 659 5.02 48.06 0.26
C PHE A 659 4.95 49.23 1.26
N THR A 660 4.75 50.45 0.85
CA THR A 660 4.68 51.63 1.74
C THR A 660 3.26 52.10 2.06
N GLU A 661 2.21 51.55 1.45
CA GLU A 661 0.83 51.78 1.90
C GLU A 661 0.41 50.67 2.87
N GLU A 662 -0.05 51.02 4.07
CA GLU A 662 -0.71 50.14 5.05
C GLU A 662 -1.90 49.44 4.33
N LEU A 663 -1.75 48.18 4.01
CA LEU A 663 -2.81 47.39 3.40
C LEU A 663 -4.00 47.30 4.36
N PRO A 664 -5.23 47.59 3.92
CA PRO A 664 -6.39 47.78 4.80
C PRO A 664 -6.89 46.53 5.50
N SER A 665 -6.29 45.37 5.23
CA SER A 665 -6.64 44.10 5.87
C SER A 665 -5.50 43.10 5.83
N ASN A 666 -5.43 42.24 6.83
CA ASN A 666 -4.48 41.09 6.87
C ASN A 666 -5.04 39.85 6.14
N LEU A 667 -6.18 39.96 5.49
CA LEU A 667 -6.87 38.89 4.80
C LEU A 667 -7.05 39.24 3.32
N PHE A 668 -6.54 38.37 2.44
CA PHE A 668 -6.63 38.52 0.99
C PHE A 668 -7.39 37.36 0.39
N ILE A 669 -8.12 37.62 -0.69
CA ILE A 669 -8.75 36.59 -1.49
C ILE A 669 -8.35 36.73 -2.94
N ILE A 670 -7.80 35.68 -3.54
CA ILE A 670 -7.54 35.61 -4.98
C ILE A 670 -8.79 35.12 -5.68
N THR A 671 -9.27 35.90 -6.64
CA THR A 671 -10.48 35.60 -7.39
C THR A 671 -10.22 35.74 -8.91
N THR A 672 -11.13 35.19 -9.71
CA THR A 672 -11.17 35.44 -11.14
C THR A 672 -12.55 35.92 -11.57
N PRO A 673 -12.70 36.77 -12.61
CA PRO A 673 -13.99 37.37 -12.98
C PRO A 673 -15.10 36.36 -13.23
N THR A 674 -14.78 35.17 -13.74
CA THR A 674 -15.75 34.15 -14.15
C THR A 674 -15.97 33.04 -13.12
N CYS A 675 -15.36 33.12 -11.92
CA CYS A 675 -15.37 32.05 -10.90
C CYS A 675 -16.63 32.06 -10.03
N PRO A 676 -17.55 31.10 -10.17
CA PRO A 676 -18.76 31.02 -9.32
C PRO A 676 -18.44 30.77 -7.85
N LYS A 677 -17.41 29.96 -7.56
CA LYS A 677 -16.95 29.64 -6.20
C LYS A 677 -16.44 30.89 -5.47
N CYS A 678 -15.81 31.80 -6.19
CA CYS A 678 -15.31 33.06 -5.64
C CYS A 678 -16.45 33.96 -5.15
N LYS A 679 -17.60 33.97 -5.85
CA LYS A 679 -18.79 34.70 -5.39
C LYS A 679 -19.32 34.19 -4.08
N VAL A 680 -19.32 32.86 -3.86
CA VAL A 680 -19.77 32.22 -2.60
C VAL A 680 -18.88 32.66 -1.45
N VAL A 681 -17.56 32.62 -1.63
CA VAL A 681 -16.58 33.01 -0.59
C VAL A 681 -16.71 34.50 -0.27
N LYS A 682 -16.78 35.37 -1.28
CA LYS A 682 -16.94 36.83 -1.09
C LYS A 682 -18.24 37.18 -0.36
N ASN A 683 -19.34 36.54 -0.73
CA ASN A 683 -20.62 36.77 -0.05
C ASN A 683 -20.57 36.32 1.43
N LYS A 684 -19.91 35.18 1.72
CA LYS A 684 -19.80 34.70 3.08
C LYS A 684 -18.93 35.65 3.94
N LEU A 685 -17.81 36.14 3.43
CA LEU A 685 -16.96 37.13 4.10
C LEU A 685 -17.73 38.43 4.38
N LYS A 686 -18.46 38.95 3.35
CA LYS A 686 -19.28 40.16 3.49
C LYS A 686 -20.41 39.98 4.50
N ASN A 687 -21.10 38.85 4.49
CA ASN A 687 -22.23 38.57 5.42
C ASN A 687 -21.75 38.49 6.88
N LYS A 688 -20.51 38.09 7.12
CA LYS A 688 -19.87 38.08 8.44
C LYS A 688 -19.20 39.40 8.81
N GLY A 689 -19.20 40.41 7.95
CA GLY A 689 -18.58 41.71 8.21
C GLY A 689 -17.04 41.66 8.23
N ILE A 690 -16.43 40.59 7.69
CA ILE A 690 -14.98 40.40 7.68
C ILE A 690 -14.38 41.24 6.56
N ARG A 691 -13.39 42.10 6.92
CA ARG A 691 -12.67 42.92 5.93
C ARG A 691 -11.61 42.08 5.23
N PHE A 692 -11.55 42.17 3.92
CA PHE A 692 -10.56 41.47 3.07
C PHE A 692 -10.19 42.32 1.85
N THR A 693 -8.98 42.05 1.31
CA THR A 693 -8.53 42.62 0.05
C THR A 693 -8.70 41.61 -1.08
N GLU A 694 -9.36 42.00 -2.15
CA GLU A 694 -9.53 41.13 -3.34
C GLU A 694 -8.38 41.36 -4.30
N LEU A 695 -7.77 40.26 -4.78
CA LEU A 695 -6.72 40.25 -5.79
C LEU A 695 -7.19 39.50 -7.03
N ASP A 696 -6.93 40.03 -8.22
CA ASP A 696 -7.26 39.35 -9.46
C ASP A 696 -6.23 38.24 -9.72
N GLY A 697 -6.69 37.00 -9.78
CA GLY A 697 -5.85 35.84 -10.05
C GLY A 697 -5.49 35.65 -11.53
N THR A 698 -6.04 36.48 -12.43
CA THR A 698 -5.65 36.51 -13.85
C THR A 698 -4.45 37.44 -14.09
N GLU A 699 -4.11 38.28 -13.12
CA GLU A 699 -2.96 39.16 -13.16
C GLU A 699 -1.81 38.61 -12.33
N GLU A 700 -0.57 38.83 -12.76
CA GLU A 700 0.61 38.53 -11.95
C GLU A 700 0.66 39.50 -10.77
N ASN A 701 0.53 39.00 -9.56
CA ASN A 701 0.73 39.75 -8.33
C ASN A 701 1.71 39.02 -7.40
N TYR A 702 2.17 39.69 -6.35
CA TYR A 702 3.13 39.14 -5.43
C TYR A 702 2.74 37.74 -4.91
N PHE A 703 1.49 37.52 -4.51
CA PHE A 703 1.05 36.26 -3.96
C PHE A 703 0.93 35.16 -5.02
N THR A 704 0.45 35.49 -6.24
CA THR A 704 0.37 34.52 -7.33
C THR A 704 1.75 34.06 -7.77
N LYS A 705 2.72 34.94 -7.79
CA LYS A 705 4.10 34.67 -8.19
C LYS A 705 4.89 33.94 -7.10
N THR A 706 4.91 34.50 -5.88
CA THR A 706 5.72 33.97 -4.74
C THR A 706 5.21 32.61 -4.28
N TYR A 707 3.88 32.41 -4.23
CA TYR A 707 3.28 31.18 -3.70
C TYR A 707 2.68 30.28 -4.80
N HIS A 708 3.00 30.56 -6.07
CA HIS A 708 2.58 29.79 -7.25
C HIS A 708 1.07 29.49 -7.26
N ILE A 709 0.22 30.48 -6.95
CA ILE A 709 -1.24 30.28 -6.89
C ILE A 709 -1.80 30.30 -8.31
N LYS A 710 -2.29 29.16 -8.77
CA LYS A 710 -2.82 28.93 -10.13
C LYS A 710 -4.34 28.75 -10.18
N ALA A 711 -5.04 28.79 -9.03
CA ALA A 711 -6.47 28.53 -8.95
C ALA A 711 -7.18 29.51 -8.00
N ALA A 712 -8.44 29.84 -8.30
CA ALA A 712 -9.32 30.68 -7.49
C ALA A 712 -10.60 29.89 -7.12
N PRO A 713 -11.20 30.13 -5.93
CA PRO A 713 -10.79 31.06 -4.90
C PRO A 713 -9.59 30.56 -4.09
N CYS A 714 -8.76 31.48 -3.61
CA CYS A 714 -7.70 31.20 -2.67
C CYS A 714 -7.73 32.26 -1.57
N LEU A 715 -7.81 31.84 -0.30
CA LEU A 715 -7.81 32.70 0.86
C LEU A 715 -6.40 32.78 1.46
N ILE A 716 -5.90 33.98 1.66
CA ILE A 716 -4.56 34.26 2.20
C ILE A 716 -4.72 35.10 3.46
N GLU A 717 -4.17 34.61 4.55
CA GLU A 717 -4.13 35.31 5.83
C GLU A 717 -2.67 35.65 6.17
N LYS A 718 -2.38 36.90 6.48
CA LYS A 718 -1.05 37.37 6.86
C LYS A 718 -1.05 37.78 8.33
N LYS A 719 -0.20 37.14 9.16
CA LYS A 719 0.02 37.44 10.58
C LYS A 719 1.52 37.73 10.81
N GLY A 720 1.90 38.99 10.83
CA GLY A 720 3.31 39.38 10.88
C GLY A 720 4.05 38.94 9.62
N GLU A 721 5.12 38.18 9.78
CA GLU A 721 5.88 37.59 8.66
C GLU A 721 5.27 36.25 8.12
N TYR A 722 4.28 35.71 8.80
CA TYR A 722 3.66 34.44 8.42
C TYR A 722 2.50 34.63 7.44
N VAL A 723 2.47 33.80 6.39
CA VAL A 723 1.39 33.76 5.40
C VAL A 723 0.79 32.38 5.35
N THR A 724 -0.51 32.29 5.62
CA THR A 724 -1.29 31.04 5.51
C THR A 724 -2.17 31.08 4.27
N ILE A 725 -2.09 30.04 3.42
CA ILE A 725 -2.80 29.95 2.15
C ILE A 725 -3.76 28.78 2.22
N THR A 726 -5.06 29.06 2.04
CA THR A 726 -6.13 28.05 2.00
C THR A 726 -6.71 28.01 0.59
N ARG A 727 -6.68 26.85 -0.06
CA ARG A 727 -7.01 26.69 -1.49
C ARG A 727 -8.35 25.97 -1.75
N GLU A 728 -8.75 25.07 -0.86
CA GLU A 728 -9.98 24.30 -1.03
C GLU A 728 -11.21 25.07 -0.57
N LEU A 729 -12.29 25.05 -1.37
CA LEU A 729 -13.50 25.82 -1.08
C LEU A 729 -14.11 25.46 0.30
N ALA A 730 -14.16 24.17 0.64
CA ALA A 730 -14.70 23.70 1.91
C ALA A 730 -13.90 24.25 3.10
N ASP A 731 -12.57 24.23 3.01
CA ASP A 731 -11.68 24.72 4.05
C ASP A 731 -11.68 26.25 4.14
N ILE A 732 -11.79 26.95 3.02
CA ILE A 732 -12.00 28.40 3.00
C ILE A 732 -13.29 28.76 3.73
N LEU A 733 -14.38 28.05 3.44
CA LEU A 733 -15.67 28.30 4.07
C LEU A 733 -15.65 27.98 5.56
N ARG A 734 -14.99 26.89 5.97
CA ARG A 734 -14.78 26.52 7.38
C ARG A 734 -13.92 27.57 8.10
N LYS A 735 -12.82 27.99 7.48
CA LYS A 735 -11.94 29.01 8.06
C LYS A 735 -12.64 30.36 8.24
N ILE A 736 -13.50 30.76 7.28
CA ILE A 736 -14.35 31.94 7.42
C ILE A 736 -15.36 31.79 8.56
N ASP A 737 -15.81 30.58 8.88
CA ASP A 737 -16.70 30.36 10.03
C ASP A 737 -15.98 30.53 11.37
N LEU A 738 -14.68 30.32 11.42
CA LEU A 738 -13.83 30.48 12.60
C LEU A 738 -13.30 31.89 12.78
N LEU A 739 -13.27 32.73 11.71
CA LEU A 739 -12.96 34.15 11.75
C LEU A 739 -14.17 34.99 12.22
#